data_ca574ebe9fd9f506a5234380661490f6
#
_entry.id   ca574ebe9fd9f506a5234380661490f6
#
_cell.length_a   1.000
_cell.length_b   1.000
_cell.length_c   1.000
_cell.angle_alpha   90.00
_cell.angle_beta   90.00
_cell.angle_gamma   90.00
#
_symmetry.space_group_name_H-M   'P 1'
#
loop_
_entity.id
_entity.type
_entity.pdbx_description
1 polymer ?
#
loop_
_entity_poly.entity_id
_entity_poly.type
_entity_poly.pdbx_seq_one_letter_code
_entity_poly.pdbx_strand_id
1 'polypeptide(L)'
;MVMSLMVAPELVAAAAADLTGIGQAISAANAAAAGPTTQVLAAAGDEVSAAIAALFGTHAQEYQALSARVATFHEQFVRSLTAAGSAYATAEAANASPLQALEQQVLGAINAPTQLWLGRPLIGDGVHGAPGTGQPGGAGGLLWGNGGNGGSGAAGQVGGPGGAAGLFGNGGSGGSGGAGAAGGVGGSGGWLNGNGGAGGAGGTGANGGAGGNAWLFGAGGSGGAGTNGGVGGSGGFVYGNGGAGGIGGIGGIGGNGGDAGLFGNGGAGGAGAAGLPGAAGLNGGDGSDGGNGGTGGNGGRGGLLVGNGGAGGAGGVGGDGGKGGAGDPSFAVNNGAGGNGGHGGNPGVGGAGGAGGLLAGAHGAAGATPTSGGNGGDGGIGATANSPLQAGGAGGNGGHGGLVGNGGTGGAGGAGHAGSTGATGTALQPTGGNGTNGGAGGHGGNGGNGGAQHGDGGVGGKGGAGGSGGAGGNGFDAATLGSPGADGGMGGNGGKGGDGGGGGAGAAGDVTLAVNQGAGGDGGNGGEVGVGGKGGAGGVSANPALNGSAGANGTAPTSGGNGGNGGAGATPTVAGENGGAGGNGGHGGSVGNGGAGGAGGNGVAGTGLALNGGNGGNGGIGGNGGSAAGTGGDGGKGGNGGAGANGQDFSASANGANGGQGGNGGNGGIGGKGGDAFATFAKAGNGGAGGNGGNVGVAGQGGAGGKGAIPAMKGATGADGTAPTSGGDGGNGGNGASPTVAGGNGGDGGKGGSGGNVGNGGNGGAGGNGAAGQAGTP
;
A
#
# COMPACT_ATOMS: atom_id res chain seq x y z
N MET A 1 12.62 -54.64 -6.13
CA MET A 1 12.39 -53.44 -6.91
C MET A 1 13.41 -52.42 -6.41
N VAL A 2 14.56 -52.30 -7.04
CA VAL A 2 15.59 -51.30 -6.70
C VAL A 2 15.12 -50.01 -7.36
N MET A 3 14.68 -49.03 -6.55
CA MET A 3 14.46 -47.69 -7.06
C MET A 3 15.83 -47.13 -7.48
N SER A 4 16.07 -47.11 -8.80
CA SER A 4 17.20 -46.37 -9.35
C SER A 4 16.97 -44.88 -9.13
N LEU A 5 17.74 -44.27 -8.26
CA LEU A 5 17.78 -42.81 -8.12
C LEU A 5 18.50 -42.25 -9.35
N MET A 6 17.75 -41.82 -10.37
CA MET A 6 18.33 -41.15 -11.54
C MET A 6 18.63 -39.68 -11.15
N VAL A 7 19.88 -39.38 -10.93
CA VAL A 7 20.39 -38.02 -10.81
C VAL A 7 20.73 -37.52 -12.21
N ALA A 8 20.11 -36.42 -12.67
CA ALA A 8 20.47 -35.78 -13.92
C ALA A 8 21.69 -34.86 -13.71
N PRO A 9 22.89 -35.20 -14.21
CA PRO A 9 24.12 -34.43 -13.99
C PRO A 9 23.99 -32.97 -14.44
N GLU A 10 23.18 -32.72 -15.49
CA GLU A 10 22.93 -31.38 -16.02
C GLU A 10 22.17 -30.52 -15.04
N LEU A 11 21.21 -31.09 -14.29
CA LEU A 11 20.48 -30.35 -13.24
C LEU A 11 21.38 -29.99 -12.07
N VAL A 12 22.32 -30.90 -11.72
CA VAL A 12 23.31 -30.62 -10.67
C VAL A 12 24.28 -29.53 -11.12
N ALA A 13 24.71 -29.55 -12.38
CA ALA A 13 25.58 -28.52 -12.95
C ALA A 13 24.85 -27.17 -13.01
N ALA A 14 23.57 -27.14 -13.41
CA ALA A 14 22.75 -25.93 -13.42
C ALA A 14 22.58 -25.36 -12.00
N ALA A 15 22.29 -26.21 -11.00
CA ALA A 15 22.18 -25.79 -9.62
C ALA A 15 23.52 -25.23 -9.06
N ALA A 16 24.66 -25.82 -9.45
CA ALA A 16 25.96 -25.31 -9.08
C ALA A 16 26.24 -23.93 -9.71
N ALA A 17 25.82 -23.71 -10.96
CA ALA A 17 25.95 -22.42 -11.63
C ALA A 17 25.05 -21.35 -10.97
N ASP A 18 23.80 -21.66 -10.64
CA ASP A 18 22.89 -20.77 -9.94
C ASP A 18 23.45 -20.37 -8.56
N LEU A 19 23.96 -21.34 -7.79
CA LEU A 19 24.62 -21.09 -6.51
C LEU A 19 25.85 -20.18 -6.67
N THR A 20 26.63 -20.34 -7.74
CA THR A 20 27.75 -19.44 -8.04
C THR A 20 27.26 -18.00 -8.24
N GLY A 21 26.18 -17.81 -9.00
CA GLY A 21 25.55 -16.49 -9.23
C GLY A 21 25.06 -15.85 -7.92
N ILE A 22 24.40 -16.63 -7.07
CA ILE A 22 23.95 -16.19 -5.74
C ILE A 22 25.13 -15.76 -4.87
N GLY A 23 26.22 -16.56 -4.83
CA GLY A 23 27.43 -16.24 -4.08
C GLY A 23 28.09 -14.94 -4.54
N GLN A 24 28.13 -14.70 -5.84
CA GLN A 24 28.66 -13.45 -6.41
C GLN A 24 27.78 -12.25 -6.04
N ALA A 25 26.45 -12.38 -6.12
CA ALA A 25 25.52 -11.33 -5.75
C ALA A 25 25.63 -10.95 -4.27
N ILE A 26 25.70 -11.94 -3.38
CA ILE A 26 25.90 -11.73 -1.93
C ILE A 26 27.25 -11.04 -1.67
N SER A 27 28.33 -11.49 -2.33
CA SER A 27 29.65 -10.88 -2.18
C SER A 27 29.69 -9.43 -2.63
N ALA A 28 29.03 -9.11 -3.76
CA ALA A 28 28.91 -7.74 -4.26
C ALA A 28 28.11 -6.84 -3.29
N ALA A 29 26.98 -7.34 -2.76
CA ALA A 29 26.17 -6.62 -1.78
C ALA A 29 26.96 -6.35 -0.48
N ASN A 30 27.67 -7.35 0.04
CA ASN A 30 28.48 -7.21 1.24
C ASN A 30 29.67 -6.24 1.04
N ALA A 31 30.28 -6.25 -0.14
CA ALA A 31 31.35 -5.30 -0.48
C ALA A 31 30.80 -3.86 -0.55
N ALA A 32 29.61 -3.66 -1.15
CA ALA A 32 28.98 -2.36 -1.19
C ALA A 32 28.58 -1.83 0.21
N ALA A 33 28.13 -2.73 1.10
CA ALA A 33 27.75 -2.38 2.47
C ALA A 33 28.97 -2.17 3.41
N ALA A 34 30.14 -2.67 3.08
CA ALA A 34 31.30 -2.65 3.98
C ALA A 34 31.70 -1.23 4.39
N GLY A 35 31.88 -0.30 3.43
CA GLY A 35 32.27 1.08 3.71
C GLY A 35 31.30 1.81 4.62
N PRO A 36 30.01 1.94 4.21
CA PRO A 36 29.00 2.67 4.99
C PRO A 36 28.77 2.12 6.40
N THR A 37 28.96 0.81 6.63
CA THR A 37 28.66 0.18 7.91
C THR A 37 29.85 0.09 8.86
N THR A 38 31.09 -0.03 8.33
CA THR A 38 32.30 -0.09 9.16
C THR A 38 32.89 1.27 9.52
N GLN A 39 32.44 2.34 8.82
CA GLN A 39 32.93 3.71 9.01
C GLN A 39 31.82 4.66 9.47
N VAL A 40 30.99 4.19 10.39
CA VAL A 40 29.92 5.01 10.99
C VAL A 40 30.54 6.14 11.79
N LEU A 41 30.20 7.39 11.43
CA LEU A 41 30.64 8.56 12.17
C LEU A 41 29.77 8.75 13.43
N ALA A 42 30.39 9.23 14.51
CA ALA A 42 29.65 9.60 15.71
C ALA A 42 28.64 10.72 15.39
N ALA A 43 27.41 10.58 15.90
CA ALA A 43 26.35 11.55 15.66
C ALA A 43 26.61 12.92 16.32
N ALA A 44 27.42 12.94 17.39
CA ALA A 44 27.84 14.15 18.10
C ALA A 44 29.25 13.93 18.68
N GLY A 45 29.87 15.00 19.21
CA GLY A 45 31.22 14.98 19.82
C GLY A 45 31.26 14.48 21.27
N ASP A 46 30.25 13.74 21.73
CA ASP A 46 30.15 13.20 23.09
C ASP A 46 30.56 11.71 23.14
N GLU A 47 30.93 11.25 24.34
CA GLU A 47 31.45 9.92 24.59
C GLU A 47 30.44 8.82 24.28
N VAL A 48 29.13 9.08 24.44
CA VAL A 48 28.04 8.13 24.17
C VAL A 48 27.90 7.91 22.67
N SER A 49 27.86 9.00 21.89
CA SER A 49 27.81 8.94 20.43
C SER A 49 29.03 8.24 19.85
N ALA A 50 30.22 8.51 20.39
CA ALA A 50 31.46 7.83 19.99
C ALA A 50 31.44 6.33 20.34
N ALA A 51 30.98 5.96 21.53
CA ALA A 51 30.86 4.57 21.97
C ALA A 51 29.84 3.78 21.10
N ILE A 52 28.72 4.39 20.76
CA ILE A 52 27.70 3.77 19.89
C ILE A 52 28.26 3.59 18.46
N ALA A 53 28.92 4.58 17.90
CA ALA A 53 29.54 4.46 16.58
C ALA A 53 30.61 3.35 16.55
N ALA A 54 31.42 3.25 17.60
CA ALA A 54 32.41 2.17 17.76
C ALA A 54 31.72 0.79 17.87
N LEU A 55 30.62 0.67 18.61
CA LEU A 55 29.86 -0.57 18.73
C LEU A 55 29.33 -1.04 17.36
N PHE A 56 28.71 -0.14 16.59
CA PHE A 56 28.25 -0.47 15.24
C PHE A 56 29.40 -0.83 14.29
N GLY A 57 30.50 -0.09 14.35
CA GLY A 57 31.70 -0.38 13.56
C GLY A 57 32.28 -1.76 13.89
N THR A 58 32.39 -2.13 15.18
CA THR A 58 32.86 -3.45 15.62
C THR A 58 31.93 -4.55 15.14
N HIS A 59 30.60 -4.38 15.32
CA HIS A 59 29.61 -5.35 14.83
C HIS A 59 29.68 -5.55 13.31
N ALA A 60 29.84 -4.45 12.55
CA ALA A 60 29.99 -4.53 11.11
C ALA A 60 31.28 -5.26 10.69
N GLN A 61 32.41 -5.05 11.41
CA GLN A 61 33.65 -5.79 11.17
C GLN A 61 33.49 -7.29 11.46
N GLU A 62 32.82 -7.65 12.56
CA GLU A 62 32.51 -9.04 12.88
C GLU A 62 31.63 -9.68 11.82
N TYR A 63 30.61 -8.95 11.31
CA TYR A 63 29.79 -9.39 10.20
C TYR A 63 30.61 -9.62 8.93
N GLN A 64 31.51 -8.72 8.56
CA GLN A 64 32.40 -8.89 7.39
C GLN A 64 33.33 -10.12 7.54
N ALA A 65 33.82 -10.37 8.72
CA ALA A 65 34.66 -11.57 9.02
C ALA A 65 33.82 -12.86 8.89
N LEU A 66 32.57 -12.85 9.37
CA LEU A 66 31.64 -13.95 9.19
C LEU A 66 31.27 -14.15 7.71
N SER A 67 30.98 -13.07 6.99
CA SER A 67 30.69 -13.09 5.56
C SER A 67 31.81 -13.72 4.74
N ALA A 68 33.06 -13.40 5.04
CA ALA A 68 34.22 -14.01 4.38
C ALA A 68 34.29 -15.53 4.61
N ARG A 69 34.00 -15.99 5.84
CA ARG A 69 33.94 -17.43 6.14
C ARG A 69 32.81 -18.14 5.41
N VAL A 70 31.62 -17.50 5.36
CA VAL A 70 30.46 -18.02 4.62
C VAL A 70 30.77 -18.08 3.12
N ALA A 71 31.42 -17.07 2.54
CA ALA A 71 31.84 -17.07 1.14
C ALA A 71 32.81 -18.24 0.83
N THR A 72 33.78 -18.48 1.68
CA THR A 72 34.71 -19.62 1.54
C THR A 72 33.95 -20.96 1.60
N PHE A 73 33.04 -21.11 2.56
CA PHE A 73 32.20 -22.32 2.66
C PHE A 73 31.34 -22.51 1.41
N HIS A 74 30.73 -21.43 0.94
CA HIS A 74 29.88 -21.45 -0.27
C HIS A 74 30.66 -21.89 -1.52
N GLU A 75 31.87 -21.32 -1.72
CA GLU A 75 32.74 -21.76 -2.81
C GLU A 75 33.13 -23.24 -2.71
N GLN A 76 33.47 -23.71 -1.51
CA GLN A 76 33.81 -25.13 -1.28
C GLN A 76 32.61 -26.03 -1.57
N PHE A 77 31.41 -25.60 -1.15
CA PHE A 77 30.16 -26.32 -1.43
C PHE A 77 29.89 -26.42 -2.93
N VAL A 78 29.98 -25.29 -3.65
CA VAL A 78 29.78 -25.25 -5.12
C VAL A 78 30.80 -26.15 -5.84
N ARG A 79 32.07 -26.10 -5.46
CA ARG A 79 33.10 -26.97 -6.02
C ARG A 79 32.81 -28.46 -5.77
N SER A 80 32.39 -28.79 -4.55
CA SER A 80 31.98 -30.16 -4.22
C SER A 80 30.82 -30.66 -5.02
N LEU A 81 29.81 -29.80 -5.20
CA LEU A 81 28.60 -30.09 -6.00
C LEU A 81 28.95 -30.29 -7.48
N THR A 82 29.81 -29.43 -8.04
CA THR A 82 30.31 -29.56 -9.41
C THR A 82 31.12 -30.84 -9.60
N ALA A 83 32.00 -31.15 -8.65
CA ALA A 83 32.77 -32.40 -8.69
C ALA A 83 31.87 -33.63 -8.60
N ALA A 84 30.85 -33.62 -7.74
CA ALA A 84 29.88 -34.69 -7.65
C ALA A 84 29.11 -34.87 -8.97
N GLY A 85 28.61 -33.76 -9.59
CA GLY A 85 27.95 -33.82 -10.90
C GLY A 85 28.85 -34.43 -11.98
N SER A 86 30.13 -34.03 -12.02
CA SER A 86 31.10 -34.60 -12.97
C SER A 86 31.41 -36.09 -12.70
N ALA A 87 31.48 -36.50 -11.44
CA ALA A 87 31.68 -37.91 -11.07
C ALA A 87 30.46 -38.77 -11.50
N TYR A 88 29.27 -38.29 -11.30
CA TYR A 88 28.05 -38.96 -11.79
C TYR A 88 28.04 -39.06 -13.32
N ALA A 89 28.33 -37.98 -14.05
CA ALA A 89 28.40 -38.01 -15.51
C ALA A 89 29.45 -39.01 -16.02
N THR A 90 30.62 -39.07 -15.35
CA THR A 90 31.68 -40.02 -15.70
C THR A 90 31.26 -41.47 -15.40
N ALA A 91 30.59 -41.70 -14.26
CA ALA A 91 30.08 -43.04 -13.91
C ALA A 91 28.99 -43.50 -14.87
N GLU A 92 28.07 -42.61 -15.31
CA GLU A 92 27.07 -42.93 -16.32
C GLU A 92 27.70 -43.22 -17.68
N ALA A 93 28.68 -42.44 -18.12
CA ALA A 93 29.42 -42.70 -19.33
C ALA A 93 30.19 -44.06 -19.30
N ALA A 94 30.74 -44.40 -18.13
CA ALA A 94 31.42 -45.70 -17.95
C ALA A 94 30.45 -46.89 -17.88
N ASN A 95 29.20 -46.68 -17.43
CA ASN A 95 28.15 -47.69 -17.35
C ASN A 95 27.35 -47.83 -18.67
N ALA A 96 27.69 -47.09 -19.73
CA ALA A 96 27.14 -47.29 -21.04
C ALA A 96 27.42 -48.72 -21.53
N SER A 97 26.39 -49.57 -21.47
CA SER A 97 26.52 -50.99 -21.69
C SER A 97 26.68 -51.34 -23.18
N PRO A 98 27.29 -52.45 -23.55
CA PRO A 98 27.31 -52.91 -24.92
C PRO A 98 25.93 -53.03 -25.56
N LEU A 99 24.88 -53.18 -24.75
CA LEU A 99 23.48 -53.18 -25.18
C LEU A 99 23.05 -51.80 -25.74
N GLN A 100 23.53 -50.69 -25.15
CA GLN A 100 23.25 -49.34 -25.65
C GLN A 100 23.94 -49.10 -27.01
N ALA A 101 25.14 -49.62 -27.21
CA ALA A 101 25.81 -49.53 -28.51
C ALA A 101 25.02 -50.32 -29.59
N LEU A 102 24.51 -51.51 -29.24
CA LEU A 102 23.65 -52.29 -30.13
C LEU A 102 22.32 -51.58 -30.40
N GLU A 103 21.71 -51.00 -29.34
CA GLU A 103 20.50 -50.18 -29.48
C GLU A 103 20.68 -49.00 -30.42
N GLN A 104 21.79 -48.24 -30.28
CA GLN A 104 22.11 -47.12 -31.17
C GLN A 104 22.36 -47.61 -32.62
N GLN A 105 22.99 -48.78 -32.81
CA GLN A 105 23.17 -49.33 -34.17
C GLN A 105 21.83 -49.74 -34.81
N VAL A 106 20.96 -50.35 -34.02
CA VAL A 106 19.61 -50.74 -34.50
C VAL A 106 18.77 -49.51 -34.80
N LEU A 107 18.75 -48.53 -33.87
CA LEU A 107 18.06 -47.25 -34.07
C LEU A 107 18.66 -46.47 -35.28
N GLY A 108 19.96 -46.48 -35.45
CA GLY A 108 20.62 -45.91 -36.63
C GLY A 108 20.15 -46.52 -37.92
N ALA A 109 20.05 -47.86 -37.98
CA ALA A 109 19.54 -48.58 -39.17
C ALA A 109 18.06 -48.28 -39.44
N ILE A 110 17.22 -48.23 -38.40
CA ILE A 110 15.79 -47.90 -38.51
C ILE A 110 15.59 -46.44 -38.96
N ASN A 111 16.41 -45.52 -38.46
CA ASN A 111 16.30 -44.10 -38.76
C ASN A 111 16.93 -43.66 -40.08
N ALA A 112 17.86 -44.46 -40.65
CA ALA A 112 18.61 -44.08 -41.86
C ALA A 112 17.71 -43.68 -43.05
N PRO A 113 16.61 -44.44 -43.39
CA PRO A 113 15.76 -44.05 -44.51
C PRO A 113 15.05 -42.69 -44.28
N THR A 114 14.48 -42.48 -43.09
CA THR A 114 13.73 -41.25 -42.77
C THR A 114 14.67 -40.07 -42.57
N GLN A 115 15.85 -40.30 -42.06
CA GLN A 115 16.89 -39.27 -41.94
C GLN A 115 17.37 -38.79 -43.31
N LEU A 116 17.56 -39.75 -44.27
CA LEU A 116 18.01 -39.43 -45.62
C LEU A 116 16.94 -38.69 -46.43
N TRP A 117 15.67 -39.09 -46.32
CA TRP A 117 14.62 -38.55 -47.18
C TRP A 117 13.85 -37.39 -46.57
N LEU A 118 13.73 -37.32 -45.25
CA LEU A 118 12.91 -36.33 -44.53
C LEU A 118 13.70 -35.47 -43.53
N GLY A 119 15.02 -35.75 -43.39
CA GLY A 119 15.89 -35.01 -42.49
C GLY A 119 15.58 -35.18 -41.00
N ARG A 120 14.75 -36.23 -40.68
CA ARG A 120 14.33 -36.52 -39.30
C ARG A 120 14.39 -38.01 -39.00
N PRO A 121 14.77 -38.43 -37.78
CA PRO A 121 14.70 -39.82 -37.39
C PRO A 121 13.25 -40.32 -37.36
N LEU A 122 13.02 -41.60 -37.56
CA LEU A 122 11.72 -42.24 -37.33
C LEU A 122 11.43 -42.34 -35.83
N ILE A 123 12.43 -42.75 -35.05
CA ILE A 123 12.39 -42.94 -33.61
C ILE A 123 13.60 -42.24 -32.98
N GLY A 124 13.37 -41.42 -31.96
CA GLY A 124 14.43 -40.75 -31.20
C GLY A 124 14.04 -39.34 -30.78
N ASP A 125 14.57 -38.88 -29.67
CA ASP A 125 14.30 -37.55 -29.15
C ASP A 125 15.05 -36.47 -29.98
N GLY A 126 14.48 -35.27 -30.01
CA GLY A 126 15.10 -34.11 -30.63
C GLY A 126 16.31 -33.61 -29.80
N VAL A 127 17.34 -33.13 -30.51
CA VAL A 127 18.53 -32.57 -29.89
C VAL A 127 18.16 -31.30 -29.11
N HIS A 128 18.71 -31.13 -27.91
CA HIS A 128 18.52 -29.91 -27.17
C HIS A 128 19.34 -28.74 -27.73
N GLY A 129 18.78 -27.55 -27.73
CA GLY A 129 19.52 -26.34 -28.07
C GLY A 129 20.65 -26.07 -27.08
N ALA A 130 21.80 -25.62 -27.57
CA ALA A 130 22.95 -25.33 -26.71
C ALA A 130 22.64 -24.17 -25.73
N PRO A 131 22.97 -24.30 -24.46
CA PRO A 131 22.79 -23.24 -23.47
C PRO A 131 23.54 -21.95 -23.86
N GLY A 132 22.93 -20.79 -23.59
CA GLY A 132 23.50 -19.48 -23.88
C GLY A 132 23.46 -19.06 -25.35
N THR A 133 22.82 -19.85 -26.23
CA THR A 133 22.81 -19.60 -27.68
C THR A 133 21.43 -19.24 -28.24
N GLY A 134 20.36 -19.43 -27.46
CA GLY A 134 18.98 -19.28 -27.95
C GLY A 134 18.62 -20.23 -29.11
N GLN A 135 19.39 -21.29 -29.31
CA GLN A 135 19.10 -22.25 -30.37
C GLN A 135 17.81 -23.02 -30.14
N PRO A 136 16.99 -23.28 -31.17
CA PRO A 136 15.81 -24.10 -31.03
C PRO A 136 16.16 -25.54 -30.65
N GLY A 137 15.29 -26.19 -29.89
CA GLY A 137 15.32 -27.62 -29.73
C GLY A 137 14.99 -28.35 -31.04
N GLY A 138 15.67 -29.45 -31.29
CA GLY A 138 15.41 -30.29 -32.47
C GLY A 138 14.02 -30.96 -32.40
N ALA A 139 13.42 -31.24 -33.55
CA ALA A 139 12.19 -32.00 -33.59
C ALA A 139 12.44 -33.46 -33.19
N GLY A 140 11.52 -34.08 -32.45
CA GLY A 140 11.52 -35.50 -32.13
C GLY A 140 11.27 -36.38 -33.38
N GLY A 141 11.46 -37.69 -33.24
CA GLY A 141 11.24 -38.67 -34.32
C GLY A 141 9.84 -38.59 -34.90
N LEU A 142 9.72 -38.94 -36.19
CA LEU A 142 8.43 -38.88 -36.90
C LEU A 142 7.36 -39.75 -36.24
N LEU A 143 7.71 -40.94 -35.80
CA LEU A 143 6.79 -41.92 -35.15
C LEU A 143 6.81 -41.79 -33.64
N TRP A 144 8.02 -41.75 -33.06
CA TRP A 144 8.20 -41.76 -31.60
C TRP A 144 9.42 -40.94 -31.22
N GLY A 145 9.22 -40.03 -30.25
CA GLY A 145 10.28 -39.23 -29.66
C GLY A 145 9.80 -37.84 -29.19
N ASN A 146 10.39 -37.38 -28.14
CA ASN A 146 10.09 -36.05 -27.62
C ASN A 146 10.82 -34.95 -28.42
N GLY A 147 10.27 -33.77 -28.48
CA GLY A 147 11.00 -32.61 -28.98
C GLY A 147 12.15 -32.23 -28.05
N GLY A 148 13.26 -31.78 -28.57
CA GLY A 148 14.39 -31.26 -27.79
C GLY A 148 14.04 -29.93 -27.13
N ASN A 149 14.62 -29.67 -25.96
CA ASN A 149 14.45 -28.39 -25.29
C ASN A 149 15.19 -27.27 -26.03
N GLY A 150 14.63 -26.08 -26.04
CA GLY A 150 15.31 -24.87 -26.54
C GLY A 150 16.49 -24.49 -25.65
N GLY A 151 17.57 -23.98 -26.25
CA GLY A 151 18.72 -23.43 -25.54
C GLY A 151 18.37 -22.11 -24.85
N SER A 152 18.95 -21.86 -23.66
CA SER A 152 18.82 -20.53 -23.03
C SER A 152 19.47 -19.46 -23.90
N GLY A 153 18.97 -18.24 -23.84
CA GLY A 153 19.55 -17.08 -24.51
C GLY A 153 20.67 -16.45 -23.68
N ALA A 154 21.68 -15.87 -24.34
CA ALA A 154 22.63 -14.95 -23.73
C ALA A 154 21.95 -13.60 -23.40
N ALA A 155 22.64 -12.70 -22.74
CA ALA A 155 22.13 -11.35 -22.42
C ALA A 155 21.63 -10.66 -23.71
N GLY A 156 20.39 -10.17 -23.70
CA GLY A 156 19.70 -9.58 -24.86
C GLY A 156 19.18 -10.59 -25.88
N GLN A 157 19.35 -11.90 -25.67
CA GLN A 157 18.94 -12.93 -26.61
C GLN A 157 17.76 -13.74 -26.10
N VAL A 158 16.77 -13.94 -26.96
CA VAL A 158 15.57 -14.74 -26.66
C VAL A 158 15.95 -16.21 -26.45
N GLY A 159 15.27 -16.87 -25.51
CA GLY A 159 15.40 -18.32 -25.35
C GLY A 159 14.91 -19.07 -26.59
N GLY A 160 15.61 -20.16 -26.95
CA GLY A 160 15.23 -20.97 -28.09
C GLY A 160 13.86 -21.63 -27.91
N PRO A 161 13.04 -21.76 -28.95
CA PRO A 161 11.81 -22.53 -28.86
C PRO A 161 12.09 -24.01 -28.65
N GLY A 162 11.22 -24.69 -27.92
CA GLY A 162 11.25 -26.15 -27.78
C GLY A 162 10.87 -26.83 -29.08
N GLY A 163 11.49 -27.98 -29.37
CA GLY A 163 11.22 -28.82 -30.55
C GLY A 163 9.83 -29.47 -30.48
N ALA A 164 9.19 -29.65 -31.60
CA ALA A 164 7.93 -30.39 -31.70
C ALA A 164 8.17 -31.92 -31.69
N ALA A 165 7.31 -32.70 -31.06
CA ALA A 165 7.30 -34.16 -31.24
C ALA A 165 6.70 -34.56 -32.60
N GLY A 166 6.79 -35.84 -32.97
CA GLY A 166 6.15 -36.38 -34.18
C GLY A 166 4.73 -36.88 -33.89
N LEU A 167 4.51 -38.21 -34.14
CA LEU A 167 3.20 -38.84 -33.89
C LEU A 167 2.98 -39.04 -32.39
N PHE A 168 3.96 -39.61 -31.68
CA PHE A 168 3.97 -39.85 -30.25
C PHE A 168 5.18 -39.18 -29.62
N GLY A 169 4.95 -38.51 -28.48
CA GLY A 169 5.98 -37.86 -27.65
C GLY A 169 5.58 -36.46 -27.22
N ASN A 170 6.26 -35.94 -26.24
CA ASN A 170 6.01 -34.61 -25.69
C ASN A 170 6.80 -33.55 -26.44
N GLY A 171 6.27 -32.36 -26.56
CA GLY A 171 7.01 -31.19 -27.04
C GLY A 171 8.13 -30.82 -26.07
N GLY A 172 9.25 -30.35 -26.58
CA GLY A 172 10.36 -29.82 -25.80
C GLY A 172 9.99 -28.52 -25.08
N SER A 173 10.60 -28.24 -23.93
CA SER A 173 10.43 -26.95 -23.26
C SER A 173 11.14 -25.82 -24.00
N GLY A 174 10.61 -24.62 -23.96
CA GLY A 174 11.30 -23.41 -24.42
C GLY A 174 12.48 -23.08 -23.50
N GLY A 175 13.56 -22.55 -24.05
CA GLY A 175 14.71 -22.06 -23.32
C GLY A 175 14.41 -20.76 -22.56
N SER A 176 15.09 -20.53 -21.45
CA SER A 176 15.01 -19.23 -20.76
C SER A 176 15.62 -18.11 -21.57
N GLY A 177 15.01 -16.95 -21.56
CA GLY A 177 15.59 -15.73 -22.15
C GLY A 177 16.76 -15.22 -21.33
N GLY A 178 17.73 -14.60 -22.00
CA GLY A 178 18.77 -13.81 -21.35
C GLY A 178 18.22 -12.50 -20.76
N ALA A 179 19.04 -11.76 -20.01
CA ALA A 179 18.66 -10.48 -19.46
C ALA A 179 18.09 -9.55 -20.54
N GLY A 180 16.90 -8.99 -20.33
CA GLY A 180 16.19 -8.15 -21.31
C GLY A 180 15.50 -8.89 -22.45
N ALA A 181 15.49 -10.24 -22.49
CA ALA A 181 14.94 -11.01 -23.61
C ALA A 181 13.92 -12.08 -23.16
N ALA A 182 12.93 -12.31 -24.02
CA ALA A 182 11.82 -13.21 -23.70
C ALA A 182 12.24 -14.69 -23.63
N GLY A 183 11.48 -15.46 -22.87
CA GLY A 183 11.58 -16.93 -22.87
C GLY A 183 11.10 -17.52 -24.20
N GLY A 184 11.68 -18.66 -24.60
CA GLY A 184 11.28 -19.42 -25.77
C GLY A 184 9.92 -20.08 -25.58
N VAL A 185 9.18 -20.26 -26.68
CA VAL A 185 7.91 -21.00 -26.66
C VAL A 185 8.15 -22.49 -26.48
N GLY A 186 7.25 -23.17 -25.77
CA GLY A 186 7.26 -24.63 -25.68
C GLY A 186 6.90 -25.30 -27.02
N GLY A 187 7.52 -26.42 -27.32
CA GLY A 187 7.25 -27.22 -28.51
C GLY A 187 5.88 -27.90 -28.44
N SER A 188 5.26 -28.16 -29.59
CA SER A 188 4.01 -28.93 -29.66
C SER A 188 4.21 -30.39 -29.30
N GLY A 189 3.25 -30.98 -28.60
CA GLY A 189 3.16 -32.43 -28.38
C GLY A 189 2.90 -33.20 -29.63
N GLY A 190 3.01 -34.56 -29.57
CA GLY A 190 2.81 -35.46 -30.70
C GLY A 190 1.40 -35.36 -31.28
N TRP A 191 1.30 -35.50 -32.60
CA TRP A 191 0.05 -35.34 -33.32
C TRP A 191 -1.05 -36.26 -32.79
N LEU A 192 -0.74 -37.52 -32.48
CA LEU A 192 -1.71 -38.47 -31.90
C LEU A 192 -1.74 -38.38 -30.37
N ASN A 193 -0.57 -38.42 -29.72
CA ASN A 193 -0.48 -38.45 -28.26
C ASN A 193 0.83 -37.79 -27.80
N GLY A 194 0.69 -36.77 -26.94
CA GLY A 194 1.81 -36.12 -26.29
C GLY A 194 1.44 -34.74 -25.74
N ASN A 195 2.04 -34.38 -24.64
CA ASN A 195 1.83 -33.09 -24.02
C ASN A 195 2.64 -32.00 -24.76
N GLY A 196 2.12 -30.80 -24.76
CA GLY A 196 2.89 -29.60 -25.15
C GLY A 196 4.01 -29.35 -24.18
N GLY A 197 5.15 -28.82 -24.67
CA GLY A 197 6.28 -28.41 -23.85
C GLY A 197 5.99 -27.12 -23.07
N ALA A 198 6.60 -26.94 -21.90
CA ALA A 198 6.50 -25.71 -21.13
C ALA A 198 7.18 -24.53 -21.86
N GLY A 199 6.66 -23.33 -21.72
CA GLY A 199 7.32 -22.11 -22.16
C GLY A 199 8.51 -21.77 -21.27
N GLY A 200 9.57 -21.19 -21.83
CA GLY A 200 10.76 -20.74 -21.11
C GLY A 200 10.49 -19.50 -20.26
N ALA A 201 11.22 -19.34 -19.16
CA ALA A 201 11.18 -18.11 -18.37
C ALA A 201 11.76 -16.93 -19.15
N GLY A 202 11.18 -15.76 -19.03
CA GLY A 202 11.76 -14.51 -19.52
C GLY A 202 12.96 -14.09 -18.65
N GLY A 203 13.94 -13.45 -19.26
CA GLY A 203 15.01 -12.79 -18.53
C GLY A 203 14.51 -11.53 -17.79
N THR A 204 15.39 -10.88 -17.03
CA THR A 204 15.06 -9.65 -16.31
C THR A 204 14.42 -8.62 -17.24
N GLY A 205 13.22 -8.14 -16.89
CA GLY A 205 12.49 -7.15 -17.71
C GLY A 205 11.79 -7.70 -18.97
N ALA A 206 11.72 -9.00 -19.17
CA ALA A 206 11.17 -9.61 -20.38
C ALA A 206 10.08 -10.67 -20.08
N ASN A 207 9.22 -10.93 -21.06
CA ASN A 207 8.07 -11.80 -20.94
C ASN A 207 8.45 -13.29 -20.94
N GLY A 208 7.66 -14.09 -20.23
CA GLY A 208 7.74 -15.55 -20.34
C GLY A 208 7.23 -16.07 -21.68
N GLY A 209 7.81 -17.19 -22.14
CA GLY A 209 7.39 -17.89 -23.35
C GLY A 209 6.05 -18.60 -23.18
N ALA A 210 5.28 -18.73 -24.26
CA ALA A 210 4.04 -19.51 -24.24
C ALA A 210 4.30 -21.01 -24.12
N GLY A 211 3.40 -21.73 -23.46
CA GLY A 211 3.39 -23.19 -23.47
C GLY A 211 2.99 -23.75 -24.84
N GLY A 212 3.54 -24.91 -25.21
CA GLY A 212 3.22 -25.64 -26.43
C GLY A 212 1.85 -26.31 -26.36
N ASN A 213 1.21 -26.50 -27.50
CA ASN A 213 -0.10 -27.14 -27.59
C ASN A 213 0.05 -28.67 -27.71
N ALA A 214 -0.91 -29.42 -27.18
CA ALA A 214 -1.15 -30.81 -27.57
C ALA A 214 -2.08 -30.83 -28.80
N TRP A 215 -2.04 -31.99 -29.58
CA TRP A 215 -2.87 -32.09 -30.78
C TRP A 215 -4.15 -32.90 -30.54
N LEU A 216 -4.09 -34.22 -30.52
CA LEU A 216 -5.29 -35.05 -30.38
C LEU A 216 -5.52 -35.49 -28.93
N PHE A 217 -4.47 -36.03 -28.30
CA PHE A 217 -4.44 -36.43 -26.90
C PHE A 217 -3.21 -35.87 -26.21
N GLY A 218 -3.39 -35.29 -25.02
CA GLY A 218 -2.32 -34.75 -24.18
C GLY A 218 -2.67 -33.41 -23.59
N ALA A 219 -1.97 -33.00 -22.56
CA ALA A 219 -2.13 -31.72 -21.93
C ALA A 219 -1.33 -30.63 -22.65
N GLY A 220 -1.82 -29.41 -22.66
CA GLY A 220 -1.05 -28.23 -23.06
C GLY A 220 0.09 -27.96 -22.09
N GLY A 221 1.20 -27.41 -22.59
CA GLY A 221 2.33 -26.99 -21.78
C GLY A 221 2.02 -25.74 -20.96
N SER A 222 2.64 -25.57 -19.78
CA SER A 222 2.52 -24.35 -18.97
C SER A 222 3.23 -23.18 -19.64
N GLY A 223 2.74 -21.97 -19.44
CA GLY A 223 3.45 -20.73 -19.79
C GLY A 223 4.63 -20.49 -18.87
N GLY A 224 5.70 -19.85 -19.39
CA GLY A 224 6.88 -19.44 -18.64
C GLY A 224 6.62 -18.21 -17.79
N ALA A 225 7.33 -18.07 -16.66
CA ALA A 225 7.32 -16.85 -15.85
C ALA A 225 8.10 -15.72 -16.56
N GLY A 226 7.75 -14.48 -16.29
CA GLY A 226 8.45 -13.31 -16.87
C GLY A 226 7.80 -12.01 -16.43
N THR A 227 8.26 -10.85 -16.96
CA THR A 227 7.58 -9.56 -16.68
C THR A 227 6.07 -9.69 -16.91
N ASN A 228 5.68 -10.23 -18.05
CA ASN A 228 4.34 -10.80 -18.21
C ASN A 228 4.48 -12.32 -18.33
N GLY A 229 3.65 -13.05 -17.61
CA GLY A 229 3.63 -14.50 -17.70
C GLY A 229 3.20 -14.97 -19.09
N GLY A 230 3.84 -16.04 -19.60
CA GLY A 230 3.45 -16.67 -20.85
C GLY A 230 2.09 -17.37 -20.76
N VAL A 231 1.35 -17.42 -21.84
CA VAL A 231 0.08 -18.17 -21.92
C VAL A 231 0.32 -19.67 -21.85
N GLY A 232 -0.58 -20.40 -21.21
CA GLY A 232 -0.58 -21.86 -21.26
C GLY A 232 -1.03 -22.38 -22.63
N GLY A 233 -0.45 -23.51 -23.06
CA GLY A 233 -0.81 -24.19 -24.30
C GLY A 233 -2.18 -24.88 -24.22
N SER A 234 -2.83 -25.07 -25.35
CA SER A 234 -4.11 -25.78 -25.43
C SER A 234 -3.93 -27.29 -25.23
N GLY A 235 -4.86 -27.92 -24.54
CA GLY A 235 -4.96 -29.40 -24.45
C GLY A 235 -5.39 -30.02 -25.77
N GLY A 236 -5.20 -31.35 -25.88
CA GLY A 236 -5.52 -32.13 -27.06
C GLY A 236 -6.99 -32.06 -27.45
N PHE A 237 -7.26 -32.04 -28.77
CA PHE A 237 -8.62 -31.85 -29.30
C PHE A 237 -9.64 -32.84 -28.72
N VAL A 238 -9.30 -34.12 -28.58
CA VAL A 238 -10.21 -35.13 -28.02
C VAL A 238 -10.12 -35.14 -26.48
N TYR A 239 -8.91 -35.27 -25.94
CA TYR A 239 -8.71 -35.39 -24.51
C TYR A 239 -7.40 -34.71 -24.09
N GLY A 240 -7.50 -33.77 -23.15
CA GLY A 240 -6.34 -33.16 -22.53
C GLY A 240 -6.69 -31.87 -21.82
N ASN A 241 -6.01 -31.62 -20.73
CA ASN A 241 -6.16 -30.38 -19.99
C ASN A 241 -5.39 -29.24 -20.68
N GLY A 242 -5.89 -28.04 -20.58
CA GLY A 242 -5.14 -26.85 -20.93
C GLY A 242 -3.95 -26.63 -19.98
N GLY A 243 -2.85 -26.07 -20.48
CA GLY A 243 -1.68 -25.72 -19.69
C GLY A 243 -1.95 -24.49 -18.79
N ALA A 244 -1.32 -24.41 -17.63
CA ALA A 244 -1.41 -23.24 -16.76
C ALA A 244 -0.69 -22.03 -17.38
N GLY A 245 -1.18 -20.82 -17.15
CA GLY A 245 -0.49 -19.60 -17.48
C GLY A 245 0.71 -19.35 -16.55
N GLY A 246 1.75 -18.69 -17.07
CA GLY A 246 2.94 -18.30 -16.33
C GLY A 246 2.66 -17.15 -15.34
N ILE A 247 3.43 -17.08 -14.26
CA ILE A 247 3.34 -15.98 -13.30
C ILE A 247 3.97 -14.70 -13.87
N GLY A 248 3.40 -13.54 -13.53
CA GLY A 248 3.96 -12.23 -13.83
C GLY A 248 5.15 -11.89 -12.94
N GLY A 249 6.12 -11.13 -13.46
CA GLY A 249 7.16 -10.47 -12.68
C GLY A 249 6.67 -9.12 -12.13
N ILE A 250 7.49 -8.43 -11.38
CA ILE A 250 7.17 -7.19 -10.65
C ILE A 250 6.25 -6.25 -11.45
N GLY A 251 5.05 -5.97 -10.92
CA GLY A 251 4.03 -5.16 -11.59
C GLY A 251 3.44 -5.77 -12.87
N GLY A 252 3.89 -6.96 -13.29
CA GLY A 252 3.50 -7.61 -14.53
C GLY A 252 2.30 -8.54 -14.39
N ILE A 253 1.64 -8.75 -15.52
CA ILE A 253 0.40 -9.55 -15.57
C ILE A 253 0.70 -11.05 -15.62
N GLY A 254 -0.17 -11.86 -15.01
CA GLY A 254 -0.14 -13.31 -15.17
C GLY A 254 -0.62 -13.74 -16.57
N GLY A 255 -0.03 -14.83 -17.08
CA GLY A 255 -0.43 -15.43 -18.36
C GLY A 255 -1.79 -16.13 -18.26
N ASN A 256 -2.54 -16.14 -19.35
CA ASN A 256 -3.80 -16.89 -19.39
C ASN A 256 -3.55 -18.40 -19.39
N GLY A 257 -4.45 -19.16 -18.77
CA GLY A 257 -4.49 -20.61 -18.90
C GLY A 257 -4.94 -21.04 -20.30
N GLY A 258 -4.44 -22.19 -20.78
CA GLY A 258 -4.84 -22.79 -22.06
C GLY A 258 -6.20 -23.46 -21.99
N ASP A 259 -6.89 -23.54 -23.11
CA ASP A 259 -8.18 -24.20 -23.25
C ASP A 259 -8.00 -25.74 -23.37
N ALA A 260 -8.96 -26.50 -22.88
CA ALA A 260 -9.08 -27.94 -23.20
C ALA A 260 -9.84 -28.13 -24.53
N GLY A 261 -9.77 -29.33 -25.14
CA GLY A 261 -10.51 -29.69 -26.36
C GLY A 261 -11.97 -30.13 -26.08
N LEU A 262 -12.32 -31.41 -26.41
CA LEU A 262 -13.65 -31.96 -26.14
C LEU A 262 -13.80 -32.37 -24.66
N PHE A 263 -12.77 -33.03 -24.11
CA PHE A 263 -12.71 -33.52 -22.75
C PHE A 263 -11.44 -33.04 -22.05
N GLY A 264 -11.54 -32.58 -20.82
CA GLY A 264 -10.43 -32.12 -20.02
C GLY A 264 -10.70 -30.78 -19.33
N ASN A 265 -9.90 -30.42 -18.38
CA ASN A 265 -10.06 -29.16 -17.65
C ASN A 265 -9.27 -28.03 -18.31
N GLY A 266 -9.78 -26.81 -18.30
CA GLY A 266 -9.02 -25.63 -18.66
C GLY A 266 -7.84 -25.40 -17.72
N GLY A 267 -6.75 -24.83 -18.25
CA GLY A 267 -5.58 -24.45 -17.46
C GLY A 267 -5.87 -23.28 -16.53
N ALA A 268 -5.27 -23.25 -15.35
CA ALA A 268 -5.35 -22.08 -14.48
C ALA A 268 -4.63 -20.87 -15.06
N GLY A 269 -5.14 -19.67 -14.84
CA GLY A 269 -4.42 -18.44 -15.11
C GLY A 269 -3.25 -18.23 -14.15
N GLY A 270 -2.17 -17.61 -14.61
CA GLY A 270 -1.02 -17.24 -13.79
C GLY A 270 -1.31 -16.05 -12.88
N ALA A 271 -0.68 -15.98 -11.72
CA ALA A 271 -0.81 -14.82 -10.83
C ALA A 271 -0.09 -13.59 -11.40
N GLY A 272 -0.66 -12.42 -11.19
CA GLY A 272 0.03 -11.14 -11.35
C GLY A 272 0.96 -10.87 -10.16
N ALA A 273 2.00 -10.10 -10.35
CA ALA A 273 2.95 -9.80 -9.28
C ALA A 273 2.69 -8.45 -8.62
N ALA A 274 3.26 -8.25 -7.43
CA ALA A 274 3.18 -7.00 -6.69
C ALA A 274 3.88 -5.85 -7.45
N GLY A 275 3.37 -4.64 -7.28
CA GLY A 275 4.02 -3.42 -7.74
C GLY A 275 5.26 -3.08 -6.89
N LEU A 276 6.20 -2.35 -7.46
CA LEU A 276 7.37 -1.86 -6.72
C LEU A 276 6.95 -0.75 -5.75
N PRO A 277 7.55 -0.68 -4.55
CA PRO A 277 7.40 0.50 -3.71
C PRO A 277 8.08 1.72 -4.35
N GLY A 278 7.51 2.88 -4.13
CA GLY A 278 8.09 4.15 -4.55
C GLY A 278 9.40 4.47 -3.84
N ALA A 279 10.31 5.15 -4.52
CA ALA A 279 11.56 5.61 -3.93
C ALA A 279 11.32 6.81 -3.02
N ALA A 280 12.09 6.90 -1.92
CA ALA A 280 12.04 8.06 -1.05
C ALA A 280 12.64 9.29 -1.75
N GLY A 281 12.04 10.46 -1.51
CA GLY A 281 12.58 11.73 -1.94
C GLY A 281 13.86 12.10 -1.19
N LEU A 282 14.72 12.92 -1.79
CA LEU A 282 15.95 13.41 -1.20
C LEU A 282 15.88 14.93 -1.05
N ASN A 283 16.40 15.47 0.05
CA ASN A 283 16.59 16.93 0.25
C ASN A 283 15.31 17.76 -0.05
N GLY A 284 14.21 17.43 0.58
CA GLY A 284 12.93 18.10 0.35
C GLY A 284 12.22 17.73 -0.95
N GLY A 285 12.77 16.78 -1.72
CA GLY A 285 12.10 16.24 -2.91
C GLY A 285 10.96 15.29 -2.55
N ASP A 286 9.97 15.21 -3.45
CA ASP A 286 8.83 14.31 -3.27
C ASP A 286 9.24 12.82 -3.37
N GLY A 287 8.58 11.98 -2.61
CA GLY A 287 8.65 10.52 -2.80
C GLY A 287 7.96 10.14 -4.10
N SER A 288 8.46 9.11 -4.79
CA SER A 288 7.81 8.63 -6.00
C SER A 288 6.62 7.72 -5.68
N ASP A 289 5.69 7.61 -6.62
CA ASP A 289 4.52 6.75 -6.48
C ASP A 289 4.91 5.26 -6.46
N GLY A 290 4.15 4.48 -5.73
CA GLY A 290 4.22 3.02 -5.76
C GLY A 290 3.67 2.47 -7.08
N GLY A 291 4.30 1.41 -7.58
CA GLY A 291 3.87 0.73 -8.81
C GLY A 291 2.55 -0.03 -8.61
N ASN A 292 1.74 -0.11 -9.66
CA ASN A 292 0.54 -0.93 -9.62
C ASN A 292 0.87 -2.43 -9.59
N GLY A 293 0.06 -3.20 -8.90
CA GLY A 293 0.09 -4.66 -8.96
C GLY A 293 -0.36 -5.17 -10.33
N GLY A 294 0.25 -6.26 -10.79
CA GLY A 294 -0.12 -6.90 -12.05
C GLY A 294 -1.45 -7.64 -11.95
N THR A 295 -2.23 -7.65 -13.02
CA THR A 295 -3.47 -8.42 -13.09
C THR A 295 -3.21 -9.92 -13.18
N GLY A 296 -4.06 -10.75 -12.58
CA GLY A 296 -4.04 -12.19 -12.78
C GLY A 296 -4.48 -12.56 -14.19
N GLY A 297 -3.90 -13.65 -14.75
CA GLY A 297 -4.33 -14.22 -16.04
C GLY A 297 -5.67 -14.92 -15.93
N ASN A 298 -6.44 -14.94 -17.01
CA ASN A 298 -7.70 -15.67 -17.05
C ASN A 298 -7.48 -17.18 -17.06
N GLY A 299 -8.38 -17.93 -16.46
CA GLY A 299 -8.44 -19.37 -16.59
C GLY A 299 -8.90 -19.80 -18.00
N GLY A 300 -8.35 -20.90 -18.53
CA GLY A 300 -8.74 -21.49 -19.79
C GLY A 300 -10.10 -22.17 -19.71
N ARG A 301 -10.78 -22.34 -20.86
CA ARG A 301 -12.06 -23.05 -20.93
C ARG A 301 -11.87 -24.54 -20.72
N GLY A 302 -12.77 -25.14 -19.97
CA GLY A 302 -12.92 -26.59 -19.89
C GLY A 302 -13.33 -27.20 -21.22
N GLY A 303 -13.18 -28.53 -21.35
CA GLY A 303 -13.54 -29.26 -22.55
C GLY A 303 -14.98 -29.01 -22.98
N LEU A 304 -15.18 -28.88 -24.30
CA LEU A 304 -16.48 -28.49 -24.86
C LEU A 304 -17.64 -29.37 -24.36
N LEU A 305 -17.41 -30.66 -24.18
CA LEU A 305 -18.43 -31.59 -23.67
C LEU A 305 -18.34 -31.73 -22.15
N VAL A 306 -17.15 -32.09 -21.66
CA VAL A 306 -16.94 -32.41 -20.23
C VAL A 306 -15.58 -31.83 -19.78
N GLY A 307 -15.61 -31.06 -18.73
CA GLY A 307 -14.41 -30.55 -18.07
C GLY A 307 -14.65 -29.24 -17.33
N ASN A 308 -13.97 -29.02 -16.24
CA ASN A 308 -14.05 -27.78 -15.49
C ASN A 308 -13.27 -26.66 -16.19
N GLY A 309 -13.76 -25.46 -16.13
CA GLY A 309 -12.99 -24.27 -16.47
C GLY A 309 -11.81 -24.10 -15.53
N GLY A 310 -10.68 -23.57 -16.02
CA GLY A 310 -9.52 -23.24 -15.22
C GLY A 310 -9.80 -22.05 -14.30
N ALA A 311 -9.24 -22.06 -13.10
CA ALA A 311 -9.32 -20.90 -12.20
C ALA A 311 -8.55 -19.69 -12.78
N GLY A 312 -9.05 -18.49 -12.56
CA GLY A 312 -8.30 -17.25 -12.83
C GLY A 312 -7.12 -17.10 -11.86
N GLY A 313 -6.05 -16.48 -12.31
CA GLY A 313 -4.89 -16.13 -11.47
C GLY A 313 -5.20 -14.98 -10.51
N ALA A 314 -4.60 -14.97 -9.32
CA ALA A 314 -4.71 -13.85 -8.39
C ALA A 314 -4.03 -12.58 -8.96
N GLY A 315 -4.59 -11.41 -8.67
CA GLY A 315 -3.91 -10.13 -8.90
C GLY A 315 -2.77 -9.89 -7.91
N GLY A 316 -1.81 -9.06 -8.27
CA GLY A 316 -0.73 -8.61 -7.40
C GLY A 316 -1.15 -7.42 -6.53
N VAL A 317 -0.56 -7.25 -5.35
CA VAL A 317 -0.76 -6.06 -4.50
C VAL A 317 -0.09 -4.83 -5.12
N GLY A 318 -0.61 -3.63 -4.86
CA GLY A 318 0.05 -2.38 -5.23
C GLY A 318 1.27 -2.13 -4.33
N GLY A 319 2.28 -1.45 -4.85
CA GLY A 319 3.45 -1.02 -4.11
C GLY A 319 3.16 0.24 -3.27
N ASP A 320 3.79 0.37 -2.11
CA ASP A 320 3.66 1.55 -1.27
C ASP A 320 4.31 2.78 -1.93
N GLY A 321 3.76 3.97 -1.68
CA GLY A 321 4.38 5.23 -2.09
C GLY A 321 5.68 5.51 -1.33
N GLY A 322 6.63 6.15 -1.99
CA GLY A 322 7.90 6.56 -1.39
C GLY A 322 7.71 7.69 -0.39
N LYS A 323 8.51 7.74 0.65
CA LYS A 323 8.50 8.82 1.63
C LYS A 323 9.04 10.11 1.03
N GLY A 324 8.44 11.25 1.39
CA GLY A 324 8.99 12.56 1.07
C GLY A 324 10.33 12.81 1.76
N GLY A 325 11.25 13.47 1.05
CA GLY A 325 12.56 13.85 1.60
C GLY A 325 12.45 14.92 2.69
N ALA A 326 13.29 14.85 3.71
CA ALA A 326 13.38 15.90 4.71
C ALA A 326 13.83 17.23 4.08
N GLY A 327 13.24 18.33 4.49
CA GLY A 327 13.65 19.66 4.05
C GLY A 327 15.10 19.97 4.41
N ASP A 328 15.80 20.66 3.52
CA ASP A 328 17.19 21.08 3.74
C ASP A 328 17.26 22.62 3.80
N PRO A 329 17.68 23.19 4.94
CA PRO A 329 17.74 24.64 5.09
C PRO A 329 18.80 25.30 4.20
N SER A 330 19.77 24.55 3.66
CA SER A 330 20.81 25.03 2.75
C SER A 330 20.32 25.18 1.31
N PHE A 331 19.22 24.53 0.94
CA PHE A 331 18.62 24.69 -0.38
C PHE A 331 17.58 25.83 -0.36
N ALA A 332 17.81 26.85 -1.19
CA ALA A 332 16.88 27.96 -1.39
C ALA A 332 15.54 27.54 -2.07
N VAL A 333 15.44 26.30 -2.47
CA VAL A 333 14.24 25.71 -3.07
C VAL A 333 13.26 25.35 -1.95
N ASN A 334 12.05 25.90 -2.01
CA ASN A 334 10.94 25.66 -1.07
C ASN A 334 11.18 26.05 0.41
N ASN A 335 12.09 26.97 0.72
CA ASN A 335 12.35 27.41 2.11
C ASN A 335 12.60 26.27 3.10
N GLY A 336 13.25 25.19 2.68
CA GLY A 336 13.48 24.02 3.52
C GLY A 336 12.22 23.20 3.84
N ALA A 337 11.18 23.28 3.00
CA ALA A 337 10.01 22.42 3.15
C ALA A 337 10.37 20.92 2.96
N GLY A 338 9.70 20.07 3.68
CA GLY A 338 9.74 18.62 3.42
C GLY A 338 9.00 18.27 2.13
N GLY A 339 9.51 17.27 1.39
CA GLY A 339 8.84 16.74 0.20
C GLY A 339 7.55 15.98 0.53
N ASN A 340 6.64 15.92 -0.41
CA ASN A 340 5.42 15.15 -0.27
C ASN A 340 5.71 13.64 -0.35
N GLY A 341 4.91 12.83 0.31
CA GLY A 341 4.91 11.38 0.11
C GLY A 341 4.33 11.00 -1.25
N GLY A 342 4.87 9.96 -1.89
CA GLY A 342 4.31 9.40 -3.13
C GLY A 342 3.00 8.66 -2.87
N HIS A 343 2.18 8.52 -3.91
CA HIS A 343 0.92 7.77 -3.83
C HIS A 343 1.16 6.26 -3.81
N GLY A 344 0.29 5.52 -3.15
CA GLY A 344 0.29 4.05 -3.21
C GLY A 344 -0.21 3.53 -4.56
N GLY A 345 0.37 2.41 -5.03
CA GLY A 345 -0.07 1.74 -6.25
C GLY A 345 -1.37 0.96 -6.07
N ASN A 346 -2.12 0.79 -7.15
CA ASN A 346 -3.35 0.04 -7.13
C ASN A 346 -3.10 -1.48 -7.15
N PRO A 347 -3.94 -2.29 -6.50
CA PRO A 347 -3.86 -3.73 -6.65
C PRO A 347 -4.27 -4.17 -8.05
N GLY A 348 -3.68 -5.25 -8.55
CA GLY A 348 -4.07 -5.87 -9.79
C GLY A 348 -5.37 -6.69 -9.63
N VAL A 349 -6.20 -6.68 -10.64
CA VAL A 349 -7.46 -7.45 -10.63
C VAL A 349 -7.16 -8.94 -10.79
N GLY A 350 -7.89 -9.81 -10.10
CA GLY A 350 -7.83 -11.24 -10.33
C GLY A 350 -8.39 -11.61 -11.72
N GLY A 351 -7.81 -12.62 -12.36
CA GLY A 351 -8.25 -13.11 -13.66
C GLY A 351 -9.63 -13.79 -13.60
N ALA A 352 -10.38 -13.73 -14.68
CA ALA A 352 -11.65 -14.45 -14.78
C ALA A 352 -11.44 -15.97 -14.79
N GLY A 353 -12.35 -16.72 -14.19
CA GLY A 353 -12.40 -18.17 -14.34
C GLY A 353 -12.87 -18.57 -15.74
N GLY A 354 -12.35 -19.70 -16.26
CA GLY A 354 -12.77 -20.26 -17.55
C GLY A 354 -14.15 -20.89 -17.50
N ALA A 355 -14.83 -20.95 -18.64
CA ALA A 355 -16.11 -21.65 -18.76
C ALA A 355 -15.95 -23.15 -18.60
N GLY A 356 -16.89 -23.82 -17.93
CA GLY A 356 -17.00 -25.29 -17.90
C GLY A 356 -17.69 -25.86 -19.14
N GLY A 357 -17.60 -27.20 -19.31
CA GLY A 357 -18.16 -27.92 -20.46
C GLY A 357 -19.69 -27.98 -20.49
N LEU A 358 -20.22 -28.15 -21.69
CA LEU A 358 -21.67 -28.10 -21.96
C LEU A 358 -22.48 -29.21 -21.29
N LEU A 359 -21.92 -30.42 -21.19
CA LEU A 359 -22.63 -31.56 -20.58
C LEU A 359 -22.29 -31.71 -19.09
N ALA A 360 -21.03 -31.48 -18.72
CA ALA A 360 -20.59 -31.55 -17.34
C ALA A 360 -19.28 -30.73 -17.17
N GLY A 361 -19.23 -29.98 -16.11
CA GLY A 361 -18.06 -29.18 -15.71
C GLY A 361 -18.47 -27.86 -15.05
N ALA A 362 -17.83 -27.55 -13.94
CA ALA A 362 -18.00 -26.27 -13.27
C ALA A 362 -17.22 -25.16 -13.98
N HIS A 363 -17.72 -23.95 -13.93
CA HIS A 363 -16.92 -22.77 -14.28
C HIS A 363 -15.73 -22.67 -13.33
N GLY A 364 -14.60 -22.25 -13.82
CA GLY A 364 -13.43 -21.94 -12.99
C GLY A 364 -13.75 -20.80 -12.04
N ALA A 365 -13.21 -20.83 -10.83
CA ALA A 365 -13.30 -19.71 -9.92
C ALA A 365 -12.53 -18.50 -10.48
N ALA A 366 -13.05 -17.30 -10.28
CA ALA A 366 -12.27 -16.09 -10.54
C ALA A 366 -11.05 -16.01 -9.62
N GLY A 367 -9.95 -15.48 -10.09
CA GLY A 367 -8.77 -15.20 -9.28
C GLY A 367 -9.07 -14.15 -8.22
N ALA A 368 -8.44 -14.26 -7.07
CA ALA A 368 -8.59 -13.26 -6.01
C ALA A 368 -8.00 -11.92 -6.46
N THR A 369 -8.78 -10.85 -6.27
CA THR A 369 -8.24 -9.49 -6.28
C THR A 369 -7.74 -9.20 -4.87
N PRO A 370 -6.48 -8.72 -4.69
CA PRO A 370 -5.97 -8.42 -3.35
C PRO A 370 -6.86 -7.42 -2.62
N THR A 371 -7.07 -7.67 -1.34
CA THR A 371 -7.79 -6.76 -0.43
C THR A 371 -6.90 -5.66 0.15
N SER A 372 -5.62 -5.66 -0.21
CA SER A 372 -4.65 -4.62 0.13
C SER A 372 -3.98 -4.07 -1.13
N GLY A 373 -3.81 -2.77 -1.19
CA GLY A 373 -3.05 -2.05 -2.20
C GLY A 373 -1.86 -1.36 -1.55
N GLY A 374 -1.16 -0.53 -2.31
CA GLY A 374 -0.08 0.28 -1.79
C GLY A 374 -0.59 1.40 -0.87
N ASN A 375 0.06 1.59 0.25
CA ASN A 375 -0.19 2.74 1.11
C ASN A 375 0.49 3.99 0.54
N GLY A 376 -0.04 5.16 0.86
CA GLY A 376 0.63 6.42 0.57
C GLY A 376 1.91 6.57 1.39
N GLY A 377 2.96 7.13 0.82
CA GLY A 377 4.19 7.45 1.52
C GLY A 377 4.00 8.61 2.51
N ASP A 378 4.78 8.62 3.58
CA ASP A 378 4.76 9.72 4.54
C ASP A 378 5.36 10.98 3.93
N GLY A 379 4.86 12.16 4.31
CA GLY A 379 5.47 13.45 4.00
C GLY A 379 6.80 13.65 4.75
N GLY A 380 7.76 14.31 4.10
CA GLY A 380 9.03 14.67 4.70
C GLY A 380 8.90 15.75 5.77
N ILE A 381 9.76 15.74 6.76
CA ILE A 381 9.80 16.79 7.78
C ILE A 381 10.35 18.09 7.19
N GLY A 382 9.82 19.24 7.62
CA GLY A 382 10.36 20.55 7.26
C GLY A 382 11.68 20.82 7.98
N ALA A 383 12.59 21.56 7.32
CA ALA A 383 13.87 21.93 7.92
C ALA A 383 13.71 22.88 9.10
N THR A 384 14.54 22.70 10.10
CA THR A 384 14.71 23.70 11.15
C THR A 384 15.45 24.92 10.56
N ALA A 385 14.97 26.13 10.86
CA ALA A 385 15.60 27.36 10.41
C ALA A 385 17.05 27.46 10.91
N ASN A 386 17.98 27.84 10.03
CA ASN A 386 19.41 27.98 10.34
C ASN A 386 19.90 29.43 10.38
N SER A 387 19.02 30.39 10.20
CA SER A 387 19.34 31.83 10.17
C SER A 387 18.39 32.64 11.05
N PRO A 388 18.85 33.73 11.69
CA PRO A 388 18.00 34.59 12.50
C PRO A 388 16.77 35.09 11.73
N LEU A 389 15.63 35.18 12.42
CA LEU A 389 14.31 35.56 11.87
C LEU A 389 13.74 34.59 10.81
N GLN A 390 14.47 33.57 10.43
CA GLN A 390 13.98 32.59 9.47
C GLN A 390 12.92 31.67 10.12
N ALA A 391 11.83 31.42 9.37
CA ALA A 391 10.81 30.46 9.76
C ALA A 391 11.31 29.03 9.49
N GLY A 392 10.84 28.08 10.29
CA GLY A 392 11.01 26.67 10.00
C GLY A 392 10.29 26.29 8.69
N GLY A 393 10.82 25.32 7.96
CA GLY A 393 10.22 24.79 6.74
C GLY A 393 8.90 24.05 7.05
N ALA A 394 7.95 24.10 6.12
CA ALA A 394 6.72 23.30 6.24
C ALA A 394 7.01 21.81 6.10
N GLY A 395 6.24 20.96 6.78
CA GLY A 395 6.24 19.52 6.52
C GLY A 395 5.56 19.21 5.19
N GLY A 396 6.03 18.16 4.49
CA GLY A 396 5.41 17.66 3.27
C GLY A 396 4.11 16.92 3.56
N ASN A 397 3.21 16.91 2.59
CA ASN A 397 1.96 16.17 2.72
C ASN A 397 2.20 14.65 2.61
N GLY A 398 1.37 13.86 3.27
CA GLY A 398 1.32 12.42 3.04
C GLY A 398 0.73 12.10 1.66
N GLY A 399 1.23 11.04 1.02
CA GLY A 399 0.69 10.51 -0.24
C GLY A 399 -0.64 9.81 -0.02
N HIS A 400 -1.46 9.76 -1.06
CA HIS A 400 -2.73 9.03 -1.00
C HIS A 400 -2.48 7.52 -1.11
N GLY A 401 -3.32 6.72 -0.48
CA GLY A 401 -3.35 5.28 -0.70
C GLY A 401 -3.77 4.94 -2.13
N GLY A 402 -3.34 3.78 -2.65
CA GLY A 402 -3.90 3.18 -3.88
C GLY A 402 -5.37 2.84 -3.68
N LEU A 403 -6.00 2.14 -4.63
CA LEU A 403 -7.43 1.78 -4.52
C LEU A 403 -7.81 1.16 -3.17
N VAL A 404 -6.91 0.38 -2.58
CA VAL A 404 -7.07 -0.36 -1.32
C VAL A 404 -5.82 -0.16 -0.47
N GLY A 405 -5.58 1.06 0.00
CA GLY A 405 -4.40 1.38 0.80
C GLY A 405 -4.64 2.57 1.72
N ASN A 406 -3.89 2.69 2.77
CA ASN A 406 -3.99 3.81 3.70
C ASN A 406 -3.27 5.04 3.15
N GLY A 407 -3.74 6.23 3.51
CA GLY A 407 -3.02 7.47 3.27
C GLY A 407 -1.76 7.56 4.13
N GLY A 408 -0.70 8.14 3.59
CA GLY A 408 0.53 8.43 4.32
C GLY A 408 0.36 9.58 5.32
N THR A 409 1.17 9.62 6.36
CA THR A 409 1.15 10.69 7.34
C THR A 409 1.75 11.98 6.80
N GLY A 410 1.25 13.15 7.22
CA GLY A 410 1.89 14.43 6.94
C GLY A 410 3.20 14.58 7.72
N GLY A 411 4.20 15.21 7.11
CA GLY A 411 5.47 15.52 7.73
C GLY A 411 5.34 16.63 8.78
N ALA A 412 6.16 16.60 9.81
CA ALA A 412 6.19 17.67 10.81
C ALA A 412 6.83 18.94 10.24
N GLY A 413 6.36 20.10 10.66
CA GLY A 413 7.00 21.40 10.37
C GLY A 413 8.30 21.55 11.15
N GLY A 414 9.29 22.22 10.54
CA GLY A 414 10.57 22.56 11.16
C GLY A 414 10.45 23.68 12.20
N ALA A 415 11.37 23.73 13.17
CA ALA A 415 11.38 24.79 14.17
C ALA A 415 11.91 26.12 13.57
N GLY A 416 11.39 27.23 14.06
CA GLY A 416 11.91 28.56 13.76
C GLY A 416 13.25 28.81 14.46
N HIS A 417 14.10 29.64 13.89
CA HIS A 417 15.40 30.01 14.46
C HIS A 417 15.23 30.91 15.70
N ALA A 418 16.07 30.73 16.70
CA ALA A 418 16.13 31.63 17.85
C ALA A 418 16.65 33.01 17.44
N GLY A 419 16.12 34.06 18.04
CA GLY A 419 16.62 35.43 17.83
C GLY A 419 18.05 35.59 18.34
N SER A 420 18.81 36.46 17.67
CA SER A 420 20.18 36.78 18.06
C SER A 420 20.22 37.72 19.26
N THR A 421 21.21 37.55 20.13
CA THR A 421 21.46 38.47 21.27
C THR A 421 21.87 39.86 20.76
N GLY A 422 21.35 40.88 21.38
CA GLY A 422 21.74 42.25 21.12
C GLY A 422 23.21 42.52 21.51
N ALA A 423 23.87 43.39 20.76
CA ALA A 423 25.27 43.77 21.04
C ALA A 423 25.38 44.48 22.40
N THR A 424 26.44 44.18 23.14
CA THR A 424 26.76 44.92 24.36
C THR A 424 27.08 46.40 24.03
N GLY A 425 26.65 47.32 24.87
CA GLY A 425 26.95 48.72 24.76
C GLY A 425 28.45 48.97 24.73
N THR A 426 28.86 50.01 24.02
CA THR A 426 30.26 50.48 23.91
C THR A 426 30.36 51.93 24.31
N ALA A 427 31.59 52.46 24.49
CA ALA A 427 31.80 53.88 24.84
C ALA A 427 31.19 54.88 23.81
N LEU A 428 31.03 54.47 22.53
CA LEU A 428 30.44 55.30 21.47
C LEU A 428 28.93 55.09 21.34
N GLN A 429 28.41 53.94 21.73
CA GLN A 429 26.98 53.58 21.79
C GLN A 429 26.69 52.90 23.14
N PRO A 430 26.49 53.69 24.19
CA PRO A 430 26.47 53.13 25.55
C PRO A 430 25.29 52.20 25.83
N THR A 431 24.13 52.41 25.20
CA THR A 431 22.96 51.57 25.37
C THR A 431 23.16 50.20 24.72
N GLY A 432 22.82 49.13 25.41
CA GLY A 432 22.87 47.80 24.83
C GLY A 432 21.91 47.65 23.64
N GLY A 433 22.32 46.90 22.63
CA GLY A 433 21.49 46.61 21.45
C GLY A 433 20.31 45.69 21.81
N ASN A 434 19.19 45.85 21.11
CA ASN A 434 18.03 44.97 21.30
C ASN A 434 18.28 43.54 20.76
N GLY A 435 17.76 42.56 21.43
CA GLY A 435 17.69 41.21 20.89
C GLY A 435 16.72 41.14 19.68
N THR A 436 17.00 40.27 18.74
CA THR A 436 16.12 40.05 17.58
C THR A 436 15.00 39.05 17.93
N ASN A 437 13.88 39.13 17.19
CA ASN A 437 12.77 38.22 17.38
C ASN A 437 13.14 36.80 16.95
N GLY A 438 12.49 35.77 17.52
CA GLY A 438 12.56 34.40 17.06
C GLY A 438 11.73 34.18 15.77
N GLY A 439 12.19 33.31 14.90
CA GLY A 439 11.47 32.87 13.69
C GLY A 439 10.23 32.04 14.00
N ALA A 440 9.24 32.07 13.11
CA ALA A 440 8.07 31.23 13.23
C ALA A 440 8.40 29.73 12.99
N GLY A 441 7.68 28.83 13.62
CA GLY A 441 7.71 27.40 13.26
C GLY A 441 7.01 27.14 11.94
N GLY A 442 7.46 26.11 11.21
CA GLY A 442 6.83 25.65 9.97
C GLY A 442 5.51 24.93 10.24
N HIS A 443 4.61 24.96 9.27
CA HIS A 443 3.34 24.22 9.36
C HIS A 443 3.58 22.72 9.21
N GLY A 444 2.75 21.88 9.85
CA GLY A 444 2.69 20.45 9.58
C GLY A 444 2.04 20.18 8.22
N GLY A 445 2.50 19.14 7.50
CA GLY A 445 1.87 18.70 6.26
C GLY A 445 0.55 17.96 6.51
N ASN A 446 -0.33 17.97 5.54
CA ASN A 446 -1.59 17.23 5.64
C ASN A 446 -1.35 15.71 5.50
N GLY A 447 -2.19 14.91 6.15
CA GLY A 447 -2.25 13.48 5.90
C GLY A 447 -2.82 13.18 4.51
N GLY A 448 -2.34 12.13 3.86
CA GLY A 448 -2.89 11.64 2.59
C GLY A 448 -4.24 10.97 2.78
N ASN A 449 -5.07 10.98 1.74
CA ASN A 449 -6.35 10.28 1.75
C ASN A 449 -6.14 8.76 1.69
N GLY A 450 -7.02 8.00 2.32
CA GLY A 450 -7.13 6.56 2.09
C GLY A 450 -7.56 6.26 0.66
N GLY A 451 -7.36 5.02 0.22
CA GLY A 451 -7.68 4.56 -1.14
C GLY A 451 -9.16 4.68 -1.47
N ALA A 452 -9.48 4.68 -2.77
CA ALA A 452 -10.86 4.92 -3.20
C ALA A 452 -11.85 3.82 -2.79
N GLN A 453 -11.39 2.58 -2.63
CA GLN A 453 -12.22 1.44 -2.23
C GLN A 453 -12.08 1.11 -0.75
N HIS A 454 -10.86 1.17 -0.20
CA HIS A 454 -10.58 0.89 1.20
C HIS A 454 -9.26 1.53 1.63
N GLY A 455 -9.19 1.98 2.87
CA GLY A 455 -8.00 2.51 3.53
C GLY A 455 -8.32 3.68 4.45
N ASP A 456 -7.58 3.82 5.52
CA ASP A 456 -7.69 4.93 6.45
C ASP A 456 -6.97 6.17 5.89
N GLY A 457 -7.47 7.36 6.22
CA GLY A 457 -6.76 8.60 5.94
C GLY A 457 -5.51 8.71 6.82
N GLY A 458 -4.44 9.27 6.26
CA GLY A 458 -3.20 9.53 7.00
C GLY A 458 -3.36 10.64 8.03
N VAL A 459 -2.60 10.56 9.10
CA VAL A 459 -2.57 11.59 10.16
C VAL A 459 -1.88 12.85 9.66
N GLY A 460 -2.38 14.04 10.03
CA GLY A 460 -1.72 15.30 9.76
C GLY A 460 -0.42 15.47 10.55
N GLY A 461 0.56 16.11 9.93
CA GLY A 461 1.85 16.40 10.53
C GLY A 461 1.76 17.46 11.65
N LYS A 462 2.61 17.34 12.65
CA LYS A 462 2.72 18.31 13.73
C LYS A 462 3.32 19.63 13.25
N GLY A 463 2.80 20.80 13.69
CA GLY A 463 3.43 22.11 13.46
C GLY A 463 4.76 22.24 14.20
N GLY A 464 5.72 22.93 13.59
CA GLY A 464 7.03 23.23 14.20
C GLY A 464 6.95 24.27 15.30
N ALA A 465 7.85 24.21 16.28
CA ALA A 465 7.94 25.22 17.36
C ALA A 465 8.46 26.56 16.82
N GLY A 466 7.98 27.67 17.36
CA GLY A 466 8.55 28.98 17.14
C GLY A 466 9.90 29.13 17.85
N GLY A 467 10.84 29.88 17.26
CA GLY A 467 12.13 30.19 17.87
C GLY A 467 11.98 31.15 19.05
N SER A 468 12.82 31.03 20.06
CA SER A 468 12.88 31.98 21.18
C SER A 468 13.39 33.35 20.72
N GLY A 469 12.95 34.42 21.35
CA GLY A 469 13.54 35.74 21.15
C GLY A 469 14.97 35.84 21.67
N GLY A 470 15.83 36.61 21.00
CA GLY A 470 17.21 36.88 21.45
C GLY A 470 17.25 37.76 22.70
N ALA A 471 18.23 37.57 23.58
CA ALA A 471 18.44 38.45 24.72
C ALA A 471 18.87 39.85 24.29
N GLY A 472 18.49 40.84 25.04
CA GLY A 472 19.03 42.21 24.88
C GLY A 472 20.51 42.26 25.30
N GLY A 473 21.29 43.15 24.66
CA GLY A 473 22.69 43.37 25.02
C GLY A 473 22.80 44.21 26.32
N ASN A 474 23.85 43.98 27.05
CA ASN A 474 24.12 44.76 28.27
C ASN A 474 24.49 46.19 27.94
N GLY A 475 24.14 47.16 28.83
CA GLY A 475 24.62 48.51 28.73
C GLY A 475 26.11 48.64 29.03
N PHE A 476 26.75 49.72 28.57
CA PHE A 476 28.16 49.99 28.79
C PHE A 476 28.41 50.42 30.27
N ASP A 477 29.47 49.85 30.85
CA ASP A 477 29.88 50.18 32.21
C ASP A 477 30.62 51.51 32.28
N ALA A 478 30.21 52.41 33.14
CA ALA A 478 30.90 53.71 33.33
C ALA A 478 32.10 53.56 34.27
N ALA A 479 33.32 53.80 33.74
CA ALA A 479 34.57 53.68 34.49
C ALA A 479 34.90 54.93 35.32
N THR A 480 34.21 56.06 35.17
CA THR A 480 34.44 57.32 35.88
C THR A 480 33.42 57.54 36.99
N LEU A 481 33.89 57.95 38.16
CA LEU A 481 33.07 58.29 39.31
C LEU A 481 32.10 59.46 38.97
N GLY A 482 30.79 59.27 39.11
CA GLY A 482 29.78 60.24 38.81
C GLY A 482 29.16 60.15 37.41
N SER A 483 29.62 59.25 36.52
CA SER A 483 28.98 58.98 35.27
C SER A 483 27.96 57.84 35.39
N PRO A 484 26.73 58.00 34.84
CA PRO A 484 25.73 56.93 34.83
C PRO A 484 26.15 55.79 33.96
N GLY A 485 25.86 54.57 34.39
CA GLY A 485 25.91 53.39 33.54
C GLY A 485 24.81 53.44 32.45
N ALA A 486 25.05 52.85 31.30
CA ALA A 486 24.09 52.85 30.18
C ALA A 486 23.00 51.75 30.33
N ASP A 487 21.86 52.03 29.72
CA ASP A 487 20.73 51.06 29.76
C ASP A 487 21.03 49.82 28.96
N GLY A 488 20.48 48.67 29.42
CA GLY A 488 20.49 47.42 28.67
C GLY A 488 19.46 47.40 27.54
N GLY A 489 19.77 46.68 26.49
CA GLY A 489 18.86 46.50 25.36
C GLY A 489 17.64 45.64 25.69
N MET A 490 16.53 45.81 24.99
CA MET A 490 15.33 44.98 25.16
C MET A 490 15.53 43.56 24.60
N GLY A 491 14.87 42.57 25.21
CA GLY A 491 14.80 41.23 24.66
C GLY A 491 13.90 41.17 23.42
N GLY A 492 14.24 40.32 22.48
CA GLY A 492 13.41 40.05 21.31
C GLY A 492 12.17 39.18 21.65
N ASN A 493 11.12 39.34 20.88
CA ASN A 493 9.91 38.50 21.05
C ASN A 493 10.11 37.07 20.58
N GLY A 494 9.39 36.11 21.13
CA GLY A 494 9.33 34.74 20.66
C GLY A 494 8.60 34.60 19.32
N GLY A 495 8.92 33.61 18.52
CA GLY A 495 8.24 33.29 17.28
C GLY A 495 6.94 32.50 17.49
N LYS A 496 6.00 32.62 16.55
CA LYS A 496 4.75 31.85 16.54
C LYS A 496 5.03 30.38 16.21
N GLY A 497 4.36 29.43 16.88
CA GLY A 497 4.36 28.02 16.49
C GLY A 497 3.63 27.79 15.17
N GLY A 498 4.03 26.79 14.39
CA GLY A 498 3.37 26.38 13.17
C GLY A 498 2.08 25.61 13.46
N ASP A 499 1.10 25.72 12.56
CA ASP A 499 -0.14 24.98 12.66
C ASP A 499 0.06 23.49 12.35
N GLY A 500 -0.74 22.61 12.95
CA GLY A 500 -0.80 21.18 12.63
C GLY A 500 -1.47 20.94 11.27
N GLY A 501 -1.04 19.92 10.53
CA GLY A 501 -1.66 19.50 9.28
C GLY A 501 -3.02 18.83 9.51
N GLY A 502 -3.93 18.93 8.52
CA GLY A 502 -5.20 18.21 8.55
C GLY A 502 -5.03 16.69 8.38
N GLY A 503 -5.93 15.92 8.93
CA GLY A 503 -6.01 14.48 8.66
C GLY A 503 -6.55 14.18 7.27
N GLY A 504 -6.08 13.10 6.63
CA GLY A 504 -6.58 12.64 5.35
C GLY A 504 -7.97 12.00 5.47
N ALA A 505 -8.74 12.01 4.38
CA ALA A 505 -10.04 11.33 4.36
C ALA A 505 -9.89 9.81 4.28
N GLY A 506 -10.81 9.09 4.92
CA GLY A 506 -10.93 7.64 4.80
C GLY A 506 -11.49 7.21 3.44
N ALA A 507 -11.22 5.97 3.03
CA ALA A 507 -11.70 5.41 1.77
C ALA A 507 -13.14 4.89 1.85
N ALA A 508 -13.87 4.93 0.71
CA ALA A 508 -15.10 4.18 0.55
C ALA A 508 -14.78 2.69 0.37
N GLY A 509 -15.47 1.81 1.13
CA GLY A 509 -15.28 0.37 1.01
C GLY A 509 -15.79 -0.21 -0.32
N ASP A 510 -15.35 -1.42 -0.67
CA ASP A 510 -15.81 -2.16 -1.85
C ASP A 510 -16.39 -3.52 -1.45
N VAL A 511 -17.62 -3.81 -1.91
CA VAL A 511 -18.34 -5.06 -1.60
C VAL A 511 -17.68 -6.30 -2.12
N THR A 512 -17.05 -6.22 -3.29
CA THR A 512 -16.48 -7.40 -3.94
C THR A 512 -15.35 -7.98 -3.11
N LEU A 513 -14.77 -7.19 -2.22
CA LEU A 513 -13.63 -7.55 -1.39
C LEU A 513 -13.99 -7.77 0.10
N ALA A 514 -15.28 -7.58 0.48
CA ALA A 514 -15.77 -7.70 1.87
C ALA A 514 -14.93 -6.89 2.90
N VAL A 515 -14.50 -5.68 2.53
CA VAL A 515 -13.57 -4.85 3.29
C VAL A 515 -14.30 -3.66 3.90
N ASN A 516 -14.02 -3.34 5.16
CA ASN A 516 -14.61 -2.20 5.86
C ASN A 516 -14.11 -0.86 5.31
N GLN A 517 -14.93 0.20 5.46
CA GLN A 517 -14.53 1.56 5.08
C GLN A 517 -13.36 2.07 5.91
N GLY A 518 -12.55 2.92 5.29
CA GLY A 518 -11.48 3.62 5.95
C GLY A 518 -11.95 4.72 6.88
N ALA A 519 -11.28 4.86 8.01
CA ALA A 519 -11.46 5.99 8.90
C ALA A 519 -10.78 7.25 8.35
N GLY A 520 -11.28 8.43 8.70
CA GLY A 520 -10.57 9.67 8.47
C GLY A 520 -9.30 9.75 9.31
N GLY A 521 -8.23 10.31 8.78
CA GLY A 521 -6.98 10.53 9.51
C GLY A 521 -7.13 11.62 10.56
N ASP A 522 -6.40 11.51 11.66
CA ASP A 522 -6.39 12.52 12.70
C ASP A 522 -5.66 13.79 12.24
N GLY A 523 -6.07 14.96 12.76
CA GLY A 523 -5.39 16.21 12.57
C GLY A 523 -4.06 16.26 13.34
N GLY A 524 -3.03 16.90 12.74
CA GLY A 524 -1.74 17.13 13.40
C GLY A 524 -1.84 18.19 14.51
N ASN A 525 -1.03 18.04 15.54
CA ASN A 525 -0.98 19.03 16.63
C ASN A 525 -0.30 20.33 16.20
N GLY A 526 -0.74 21.47 16.75
CA GLY A 526 -0.09 22.77 16.58
C GLY A 526 1.28 22.81 17.25
N GLY A 527 2.18 23.63 16.71
CA GLY A 527 3.51 23.86 17.27
C GLY A 527 3.50 24.77 18.50
N GLU A 528 4.49 24.63 19.36
CA GLU A 528 4.68 25.44 20.54
C GLU A 528 5.12 26.87 20.19
N VAL A 529 4.80 27.85 21.04
CA VAL A 529 5.27 29.22 20.88
C VAL A 529 6.69 29.38 21.38
N GLY A 530 7.50 30.23 20.74
CA GLY A 530 8.81 30.66 21.22
C GLY A 530 8.68 31.59 22.43
N VAL A 531 9.58 31.46 23.40
CA VAL A 531 9.64 32.37 24.55
C VAL A 531 10.29 33.69 24.19
N GLY A 532 9.90 34.80 24.86
CA GLY A 532 10.56 36.08 24.70
C GLY A 532 11.99 36.05 25.26
N GLY A 533 12.92 36.74 24.62
CA GLY A 533 14.31 36.92 25.09
C GLY A 533 14.38 37.76 26.37
N LYS A 534 15.37 37.52 27.20
CA LYS A 534 15.63 38.36 28.38
C LYS A 534 16.17 39.74 27.97
N GLY A 535 15.78 40.80 28.67
CA GLY A 535 16.41 42.12 28.52
C GLY A 535 17.85 42.04 29.02
N GLY A 536 18.73 42.85 28.38
CA GLY A 536 20.12 43.02 28.79
C GLY A 536 20.24 43.72 30.12
N ALA A 537 21.29 43.42 30.88
CA ALA A 537 21.58 44.14 32.09
C ALA A 537 22.02 45.58 31.81
N GLY A 538 21.64 46.52 32.64
CA GLY A 538 22.19 47.87 32.60
C GLY A 538 23.66 47.87 32.95
N GLY A 539 24.46 48.77 32.35
CA GLY A 539 25.87 48.95 32.66
C GLY A 539 26.07 49.39 34.11
N VAL A 540 27.12 48.92 34.75
CA VAL A 540 27.49 49.36 36.09
C VAL A 540 28.25 50.68 36.06
N SER A 541 28.01 51.51 37.03
CA SER A 541 28.73 52.77 37.30
C SER A 541 29.63 52.61 38.52
N ALA A 542 30.71 53.38 38.62
CA ALA A 542 31.50 53.50 39.85
C ALA A 542 30.65 53.96 41.04
N ASN A 543 29.53 54.65 40.82
CA ASN A 543 28.52 54.97 41.84
C ASN A 543 27.27 54.07 41.56
N PRO A 544 26.93 53.15 42.45
CA PRO A 544 25.78 52.23 42.23
C PRO A 544 24.44 52.91 41.98
N ALA A 545 24.24 54.16 42.50
CA ALA A 545 23.01 54.92 42.27
C ALA A 545 22.86 55.44 40.83
N LEU A 546 23.93 55.36 40.03
CA LEU A 546 23.96 55.78 38.61
C LEU A 546 24.09 54.56 37.64
N ASN A 547 23.81 53.32 38.11
CA ASN A 547 23.77 52.20 37.23
C ASN A 547 22.68 52.36 36.15
N GLY A 548 22.97 51.89 34.94
CA GLY A 548 21.98 51.84 33.88
C GLY A 548 20.83 50.88 34.22
N SER A 549 19.67 51.12 33.64
CA SER A 549 18.51 50.25 33.82
C SER A 549 18.64 48.98 32.97
N ALA A 550 18.07 47.88 33.46
CA ALA A 550 17.95 46.69 32.66
C ALA A 550 16.93 46.86 31.52
N GLY A 551 17.22 46.33 30.35
CA GLY A 551 16.29 46.29 29.25
C GLY A 551 15.03 45.45 29.58
N ALA A 552 13.91 45.81 28.97
CA ALA A 552 12.69 45.02 29.14
C ALA A 552 12.82 43.65 28.49
N ASN A 553 12.19 42.64 29.08
CA ASN A 553 12.09 41.30 28.47
C ASN A 553 11.19 41.37 27.23
N GLY A 554 11.54 40.58 26.20
CA GLY A 554 10.66 40.32 25.05
C GLY A 554 9.40 39.56 25.48
N THR A 555 8.35 39.69 24.69
CA THR A 555 7.07 39.02 24.95
C THR A 555 6.98 37.69 24.18
N ALA A 556 6.30 36.69 24.75
CA ALA A 556 5.85 35.52 24.03
C ALA A 556 4.64 35.88 23.14
N PRO A 557 4.50 35.29 21.94
CA PRO A 557 3.33 35.54 21.10
C PRO A 557 2.03 35.15 21.83
N THR A 558 0.97 35.89 21.56
CA THR A 558 -0.37 35.59 22.09
C THR A 558 -1.12 34.51 21.29
N SER A 559 -0.56 34.04 20.20
CA SER A 559 -1.11 32.94 19.40
C SER A 559 -0.04 31.91 19.08
N GLY A 560 -0.37 30.64 19.23
CA GLY A 560 0.45 29.49 18.88
C GLY A 560 -0.08 28.80 17.64
N GLY A 561 0.51 27.67 17.29
CA GLY A 561 0.02 26.81 16.22
C GLY A 561 -1.32 26.17 16.61
N ASN A 562 -2.29 26.22 15.70
CA ASN A 562 -3.56 25.54 15.88
C ASN A 562 -3.41 24.04 15.54
N GLY A 563 -4.24 23.22 16.15
CA GLY A 563 -4.39 21.83 15.74
C GLY A 563 -5.04 21.71 14.36
N GLY A 564 -4.59 20.77 13.56
CA GLY A 564 -5.21 20.45 12.27
C GLY A 564 -6.57 19.76 12.46
N ASN A 565 -7.47 19.94 11.52
CA ASN A 565 -8.76 19.26 11.56
C ASN A 565 -8.62 17.77 11.24
N GLY A 566 -9.47 16.94 11.83
CA GLY A 566 -9.59 15.53 11.50
C GLY A 566 -10.18 15.34 10.10
N GLY A 567 -9.72 14.32 9.40
CA GLY A 567 -10.26 13.92 8.09
C GLY A 567 -11.67 13.34 8.19
N ALA A 568 -12.47 13.49 7.14
CA ALA A 568 -13.80 12.89 7.08
C ALA A 568 -13.73 11.36 6.93
N GLY A 569 -14.65 10.65 7.58
CA GLY A 569 -14.89 9.23 7.34
C GLY A 569 -15.49 9.01 5.95
N ALA A 570 -15.15 7.88 5.32
CA ALA A 570 -15.66 7.55 3.99
C ALA A 570 -17.15 7.26 4.00
N THR A 571 -17.82 7.67 2.90
CA THR A 571 -19.16 7.21 2.57
C THR A 571 -19.03 6.14 1.50
N PRO A 572 -19.39 4.87 1.77
CA PRO A 572 -19.26 3.78 0.81
C PRO A 572 -20.21 3.97 -0.37
N THR A 573 -19.93 3.26 -1.45
CA THR A 573 -20.76 3.30 -2.66
C THR A 573 -21.68 2.08 -2.77
N VAL A 574 -21.55 1.15 -1.85
CA VAL A 574 -22.19 -0.15 -1.93
C VAL A 574 -23.35 -0.28 -0.98
N ALA A 575 -24.41 -0.94 -1.49
CA ALA A 575 -25.65 -1.16 -0.78
C ALA A 575 -25.44 -1.88 0.57
N GLY A 576 -25.99 -1.30 1.63
CA GLY A 576 -26.00 -1.86 2.97
C GLY A 576 -24.71 -1.69 3.76
N GLU A 577 -23.69 -1.05 3.21
CA GLU A 577 -22.43 -0.81 3.93
C GLU A 577 -22.50 0.37 4.91
N ASN A 578 -21.68 0.24 5.98
CA ASN A 578 -21.60 1.26 7.02
C ASN A 578 -20.66 2.41 6.61
N GLY A 579 -20.93 3.62 7.05
CA GLY A 579 -20.03 4.76 6.88
C GLY A 579 -18.79 4.63 7.76
N GLY A 580 -17.64 5.12 7.29
CA GLY A 580 -16.37 5.19 8.03
C GLY A 580 -16.42 6.25 9.14
N ALA A 581 -15.64 6.07 10.19
CA ALA A 581 -15.51 7.05 11.27
C ALA A 581 -14.74 8.29 10.82
N GLY A 582 -15.06 9.47 11.34
CA GLY A 582 -14.24 10.68 11.17
C GLY A 582 -13.00 10.63 12.05
N GLY A 583 -11.88 11.23 11.57
CA GLY A 583 -10.64 11.39 12.31
C GLY A 583 -10.77 12.45 13.42
N ASN A 584 -9.95 12.35 14.46
CA ASN A 584 -9.94 13.31 15.54
C ASN A 584 -9.23 14.61 15.13
N GLY A 585 -9.61 15.72 15.71
CA GLY A 585 -8.90 16.98 15.58
C GLY A 585 -7.58 16.96 16.36
N GLY A 586 -6.54 17.59 15.81
CA GLY A 586 -5.25 17.77 16.49
C GLY A 586 -5.36 18.78 17.64
N HIS A 587 -4.50 18.64 18.64
CA HIS A 587 -4.43 19.59 19.76
C HIS A 587 -3.74 20.89 19.33
N GLY A 588 -4.16 22.01 19.90
CA GLY A 588 -3.44 23.28 19.77
C GLY A 588 -2.09 23.20 20.49
N GLY A 589 -1.09 23.99 20.02
CA GLY A 589 0.12 24.30 20.78
C GLY A 589 -0.20 25.10 22.02
N SER A 590 0.81 25.56 22.80
CA SER A 590 0.60 26.19 24.12
C SER A 590 -0.45 27.30 24.12
N VAL A 591 -0.61 28.04 23.04
CA VAL A 591 -1.55 29.16 22.85
C VAL A 591 -2.34 29.01 21.55
N GLY A 592 -2.64 27.79 21.12
CA GLY A 592 -3.35 27.49 19.88
C GLY A 592 -4.72 26.88 20.11
N ASN A 593 -5.61 26.97 19.14
CA ASN A 593 -6.90 26.32 19.20
C ASN A 593 -6.78 24.85 18.79
N GLY A 594 -7.64 24.00 19.35
CA GLY A 594 -7.80 22.63 18.90
C GLY A 594 -8.46 22.58 17.52
N GLY A 595 -8.08 21.61 16.69
CA GLY A 595 -8.70 21.32 15.41
C GLY A 595 -10.06 20.63 15.57
N ALA A 596 -10.97 20.82 14.62
CA ALA A 596 -12.26 20.16 14.64
C ALA A 596 -12.13 18.65 14.33
N GLY A 597 -12.98 17.83 14.89
CA GLY A 597 -13.14 16.42 14.54
C GLY A 597 -13.74 16.29 13.13
N GLY A 598 -13.31 15.28 12.37
CA GLY A 598 -13.84 14.95 11.05
C GLY A 598 -15.26 14.39 11.12
N ALA A 599 -16.07 14.61 10.10
CA ALA A 599 -17.41 14.03 10.02
C ALA A 599 -17.35 12.52 9.76
N GLY A 600 -18.27 11.75 10.33
CA GLY A 600 -18.50 10.36 9.96
C GLY A 600 -19.14 10.25 8.57
N GLY A 601 -18.78 9.21 7.81
CA GLY A 601 -19.37 8.88 6.52
C GLY A 601 -20.80 8.36 6.65
N ASN A 602 -21.61 8.55 5.62
CA ASN A 602 -22.99 8.04 5.63
C ASN A 602 -23.01 6.54 5.33
N GLY A 603 -23.96 5.80 5.92
CA GLY A 603 -24.31 4.45 5.52
C GLY A 603 -25.07 4.46 4.20
N VAL A 604 -24.93 3.42 3.40
CA VAL A 604 -25.60 3.28 2.10
C VAL A 604 -26.90 2.49 2.21
N ALA A 605 -27.89 2.89 1.42
CA ALA A 605 -29.17 2.19 1.36
C ALA A 605 -28.99 0.71 0.92
N GLY A 606 -29.76 -0.19 1.52
CA GLY A 606 -29.82 -1.57 1.08
C GLY A 606 -30.40 -1.71 -0.32
N THR A 607 -29.94 -2.69 -1.09
CA THR A 607 -30.50 -3.07 -2.41
C THR A 607 -30.45 -4.58 -2.58
N GLY A 608 -31.38 -5.14 -3.33
CA GLY A 608 -31.37 -6.52 -3.81
C GLY A 608 -30.84 -7.58 -2.82
N LEU A 609 -29.54 -7.85 -2.84
CA LEU A 609 -28.89 -8.86 -2.00
C LEU A 609 -28.55 -8.34 -0.60
N ALA A 610 -28.25 -7.05 -0.46
CA ALA A 610 -27.97 -6.40 0.82
C ALA A 610 -29.23 -5.67 1.29
N LEU A 611 -30.16 -6.40 1.91
CA LEU A 611 -31.48 -5.89 2.26
C LEU A 611 -31.48 -4.75 3.29
N ASN A 612 -30.52 -4.73 4.21
CA ASN A 612 -30.45 -3.72 5.27
C ASN A 612 -29.63 -2.50 4.82
N GLY A 613 -30.02 -1.31 5.27
CA GLY A 613 -29.22 -0.12 5.11
C GLY A 613 -28.00 -0.15 6.04
N GLY A 614 -26.87 0.42 5.56
CA GLY A 614 -25.64 0.54 6.37
C GLY A 614 -25.78 1.60 7.47
N ASN A 615 -25.05 1.44 8.56
CA ASN A 615 -24.99 2.44 9.63
C ASN A 615 -24.13 3.63 9.21
N GLY A 616 -24.41 4.81 9.75
CA GLY A 616 -23.54 5.97 9.61
C GLY A 616 -22.28 5.81 10.50
N GLY A 617 -21.14 6.35 10.03
CA GLY A 617 -19.91 6.40 10.80
C GLY A 617 -19.96 7.43 11.94
N ASN A 618 -19.19 7.23 13.00
CA ASN A 618 -19.08 8.18 14.09
C ASN A 618 -18.29 9.42 13.68
N GLY A 619 -18.63 10.59 14.23
CA GLY A 619 -17.82 11.80 14.11
C GLY A 619 -16.56 11.71 14.98
N GLY A 620 -15.45 12.34 14.53
CA GLY A 620 -14.19 12.44 15.28
C GLY A 620 -14.30 13.39 16.46
N ILE A 621 -13.44 13.19 17.45
CA ILE A 621 -13.35 14.05 18.65
C ILE A 621 -12.63 15.36 18.27
N GLY A 622 -13.09 16.49 18.79
CA GLY A 622 -12.40 17.77 18.66
C GLY A 622 -11.09 17.79 19.45
N GLY A 623 -10.04 18.41 18.89
CA GLY A 623 -8.74 18.59 19.56
C GLY A 623 -8.84 19.53 20.75
N ASN A 624 -8.00 19.33 21.77
CA ASN A 624 -7.94 20.24 22.92
C ASN A 624 -7.32 21.58 22.54
N GLY A 625 -7.79 22.64 23.15
CA GLY A 625 -7.09 23.94 23.11
C GLY A 625 -5.75 23.88 23.85
N GLY A 626 -4.87 24.85 23.55
CA GLY A 626 -3.54 24.92 24.15
C GLY A 626 -3.55 25.07 25.68
N SER A 627 -2.46 24.65 26.31
CA SER A 627 -2.36 24.61 27.79
C SER A 627 -2.38 25.97 28.46
N ALA A 628 -1.90 27.03 27.80
CA ALA A 628 -1.89 28.39 28.32
C ALA A 628 -3.10 29.21 27.84
N ALA A 629 -3.57 29.05 26.64
CA ALA A 629 -4.80 29.61 26.08
C ALA A 629 -5.16 28.92 24.78
N GLY A 630 -6.43 28.90 24.46
CA GLY A 630 -6.96 28.32 23.21
C GLY A 630 -8.32 27.68 23.42
N THR A 631 -9.14 27.68 22.40
CA THR A 631 -10.44 27.01 22.43
C THR A 631 -10.28 25.56 22.03
N GLY A 632 -11.06 24.66 22.62
CA GLY A 632 -11.17 23.30 22.11
C GLY A 632 -11.81 23.26 20.73
N GLY A 633 -11.43 22.31 19.88
CA GLY A 633 -12.04 22.09 18.59
C GLY A 633 -13.42 21.43 18.73
N ASP A 634 -14.29 21.71 17.76
CA ASP A 634 -15.63 21.11 17.73
C ASP A 634 -15.56 19.60 17.40
N GLY A 635 -16.47 18.82 17.94
CA GLY A 635 -16.63 17.42 17.56
C GLY A 635 -17.21 17.28 16.14
N GLY A 636 -16.79 16.25 15.43
CA GLY A 636 -17.30 15.93 14.09
C GLY A 636 -18.74 15.40 14.12
N LYS A 637 -19.48 15.65 13.05
CA LYS A 637 -20.86 15.13 12.90
C LYS A 637 -20.85 13.62 12.66
N GLY A 638 -21.80 12.89 13.21
CA GLY A 638 -22.06 11.49 12.82
C GLY A 638 -22.66 11.41 11.43
N GLY A 639 -22.37 10.34 10.70
CA GLY A 639 -22.96 10.05 9.38
C GLY A 639 -24.40 9.54 9.52
N ASN A 640 -25.18 9.70 8.46
CA ASN A 640 -26.55 9.20 8.41
C ASN A 640 -26.57 7.69 8.14
N GLY A 641 -27.59 6.97 8.67
CA GLY A 641 -27.87 5.59 8.30
C GLY A 641 -28.51 5.49 6.91
N GLY A 642 -28.24 4.42 6.19
CA GLY A 642 -28.85 4.12 4.89
C GLY A 642 -30.26 3.53 5.04
N ALA A 643 -31.14 3.76 4.04
CA ALA A 643 -32.47 3.15 3.99
C ALA A 643 -32.37 1.62 3.72
N GLY A 644 -33.36 0.84 4.19
CA GLY A 644 -33.48 -0.57 3.82
C GLY A 644 -33.92 -0.75 2.37
N ALA A 645 -33.58 -1.88 1.73
CA ALA A 645 -34.03 -2.22 0.37
C ALA A 645 -35.50 -2.61 0.33
N ASN A 646 -36.13 -2.39 -0.82
CA ASN A 646 -37.46 -2.96 -1.10
C ASN A 646 -37.36 -4.49 -1.22
N GLY A 647 -38.40 -5.20 -0.76
CA GLY A 647 -38.55 -6.63 -1.01
C GLY A 647 -38.64 -6.93 -2.51
N GLN A 648 -38.06 -8.07 -2.94
CA GLN A 648 -38.10 -8.49 -4.35
C GLN A 648 -39.46 -9.15 -4.70
N ASP A 649 -39.94 -8.90 -5.93
CA ASP A 649 -41.05 -9.60 -6.50
C ASP A 649 -40.62 -10.94 -7.09
N PHE A 650 -41.37 -12.02 -6.86
CA PHE A 650 -41.08 -13.35 -7.40
C PHE A 650 -41.98 -13.71 -8.58
N SER A 651 -41.42 -14.38 -9.58
CA SER A 651 -42.08 -14.64 -10.87
C SER A 651 -42.99 -15.89 -10.91
N ALA A 652 -43.18 -16.64 -9.84
CA ALA A 652 -44.08 -17.79 -9.83
C ALA A 652 -44.58 -18.10 -8.42
N SER A 653 -45.88 -18.08 -8.20
CA SER A 653 -46.64 -18.54 -7.01
C SER A 653 -45.96 -18.50 -5.61
N ALA A 654 -44.94 -17.67 -5.48
CA ALA A 654 -44.18 -17.49 -4.25
C ALA A 654 -44.49 -16.14 -3.59
N ASN A 655 -44.42 -16.10 -2.29
CA ASN A 655 -44.62 -14.84 -1.55
C ASN A 655 -43.50 -13.84 -1.87
N GLY A 656 -43.84 -12.55 -1.96
CA GLY A 656 -42.85 -11.49 -2.12
C GLY A 656 -41.85 -11.46 -0.96
N ALA A 657 -40.63 -11.03 -1.21
CA ALA A 657 -39.60 -10.91 -0.19
C ALA A 657 -39.87 -9.74 0.77
N ASN A 658 -39.47 -9.88 2.02
CA ASN A 658 -39.52 -8.79 2.98
C ASN A 658 -38.54 -7.68 2.60
N GLY A 659 -38.90 -6.41 2.85
CA GLY A 659 -37.94 -5.30 2.76
C GLY A 659 -36.89 -5.35 3.87
N GLY A 660 -35.75 -4.72 3.63
CA GLY A 660 -34.65 -4.62 4.57
C GLY A 660 -34.86 -3.54 5.63
N GLN A 661 -34.13 -3.63 6.73
CA GLN A 661 -34.13 -2.61 7.80
C GLN A 661 -33.26 -1.41 7.42
N GLY A 662 -33.64 -0.21 7.87
CA GLY A 662 -32.79 0.96 7.79
C GLY A 662 -31.60 0.88 8.74
N GLY A 663 -30.48 1.47 8.37
CA GLY A 663 -29.26 1.55 9.20
C GLY A 663 -29.37 2.66 10.25
N ASN A 664 -28.59 2.52 11.34
CA ASN A 664 -28.50 3.53 12.37
C ASN A 664 -27.54 4.67 11.95
N GLY A 665 -27.83 5.89 12.40
CA GLY A 665 -26.91 7.02 12.27
C GLY A 665 -25.69 6.87 13.18
N GLY A 666 -24.56 7.45 12.80
CA GLY A 666 -23.35 7.51 13.62
C GLY A 666 -23.49 8.53 14.76
N ASN A 667 -22.71 8.35 15.80
CA ASN A 667 -22.66 9.28 16.94
C ASN A 667 -21.89 10.55 16.58
N GLY A 668 -22.27 11.69 17.17
CA GLY A 668 -21.50 12.92 17.11
C GLY A 668 -20.21 12.81 17.94
N GLY A 669 -19.14 13.45 17.48
CA GLY A 669 -17.87 13.52 18.23
C GLY A 669 -17.96 14.46 19.45
N ILE A 670 -17.15 14.21 20.47
CA ILE A 670 -17.05 15.05 21.66
C ILE A 670 -16.24 16.31 21.32
N GLY A 671 -16.64 17.48 21.82
CA GLY A 671 -15.88 18.72 21.72
C GLY A 671 -14.59 18.68 22.54
N GLY A 672 -13.51 19.32 22.04
CA GLY A 672 -12.23 19.41 22.71
C GLY A 672 -12.29 20.27 23.99
N LYS A 673 -11.39 19.98 24.95
CA LYS A 673 -11.24 20.81 26.18
C LYS A 673 -10.63 22.17 25.82
N GLY A 674 -11.12 23.25 26.41
CA GLY A 674 -10.50 24.57 26.35
C GLY A 674 -9.17 24.60 27.12
N GLY A 675 -8.22 25.46 26.69
CA GLY A 675 -6.92 25.63 27.33
C GLY A 675 -7.04 26.22 28.73
N ASP A 676 -6.17 25.80 29.67
CA ASP A 676 -6.07 26.36 30.99
C ASP A 676 -5.29 27.69 30.96
N ALA A 677 -5.69 28.70 31.71
CA ALA A 677 -5.00 29.98 31.84
C ALA A 677 -4.15 30.01 33.09
N PHE A 678 -2.87 30.32 32.96
CA PHE A 678 -1.92 30.42 34.08
C PHE A 678 -1.66 31.88 34.52
N ALA A 679 -1.96 32.87 33.66
CA ALA A 679 -1.83 34.28 34.04
C ALA A 679 -3.04 34.72 34.87
N THR A 680 -2.79 35.54 35.91
CA THR A 680 -3.79 35.92 36.93
C THR A 680 -5.04 36.59 36.35
N PHE A 681 -4.95 37.25 35.23
CA PHE A 681 -6.05 37.94 34.54
C PHE A 681 -6.44 37.36 33.16
N ALA A 682 -5.84 36.22 32.77
CA ALA A 682 -6.18 35.58 31.51
C ALA A 682 -7.42 34.69 31.65
N LYS A 683 -8.40 34.87 30.76
CA LYS A 683 -9.58 34.01 30.68
C LYS A 683 -9.17 32.66 30.06
N ALA A 684 -9.55 31.57 30.68
CA ALA A 684 -9.34 30.22 30.11
C ALA A 684 -10.13 30.03 28.81
N GLY A 685 -9.64 29.17 27.92
CA GLY A 685 -10.29 28.84 26.68
C GLY A 685 -11.64 28.13 26.86
N ASN A 686 -12.57 28.41 25.97
CA ASN A 686 -13.86 27.72 25.96
C ASN A 686 -13.71 26.29 25.46
N GLY A 687 -14.57 25.39 25.94
CA GLY A 687 -14.68 24.04 25.37
C GLY A 687 -15.27 24.08 23.97
N GLY A 688 -14.84 23.17 23.09
CA GLY A 688 -15.44 22.99 21.77
C GLY A 688 -16.86 22.43 21.85
N ALA A 689 -17.69 22.78 20.86
CA ALA A 689 -19.03 22.22 20.76
C ALA A 689 -19.00 20.70 20.47
N GLY A 690 -19.97 19.97 20.97
CA GLY A 690 -20.17 18.57 20.58
C GLY A 690 -20.66 18.47 19.16
N GLY A 691 -20.22 17.41 18.42
CA GLY A 691 -20.70 17.13 17.05
C GLY A 691 -22.16 16.66 17.07
N ASN A 692 -22.94 17.01 16.04
CA ASN A 692 -24.29 16.51 15.88
C ASN A 692 -24.28 15.01 15.57
N GLY A 693 -25.20 14.24 16.13
CA GLY A 693 -25.45 12.85 15.73
C GLY A 693 -25.94 12.76 14.29
N GLY A 694 -25.64 11.66 13.60
CA GLY A 694 -26.33 11.32 12.35
C GLY A 694 -27.78 10.95 12.58
N ASN A 695 -28.54 10.64 11.50
CA ASN A 695 -30.01 10.42 11.56
C ASN A 695 -30.44 9.38 12.57
N VAL A 696 -29.86 8.84 13.45
CA VAL A 696 -30.20 8.05 14.65
C VAL A 696 -29.03 7.97 15.64
N GLY A 697 -27.98 8.77 15.42
CA GLY A 697 -26.83 8.80 16.30
C GLY A 697 -27.10 9.62 17.55
N VAL A 698 -26.33 9.36 18.61
CA VAL A 698 -26.34 10.17 19.83
C VAL A 698 -25.52 11.45 19.59
N ALA A 699 -26.02 12.58 20.07
CA ALA A 699 -25.29 13.83 20.02
C ALA A 699 -23.98 13.75 20.86
N GLY A 700 -22.91 14.39 20.36
CA GLY A 700 -21.66 14.53 21.09
C GLY A 700 -21.79 15.53 22.24
N GLN A 701 -21.08 15.27 23.33
CA GLN A 701 -21.03 16.19 24.48
C GLN A 701 -20.12 17.39 24.17
N GLY A 702 -20.47 18.55 24.66
CA GLY A 702 -19.59 19.73 24.65
C GLY A 702 -18.33 19.52 25.48
N GLY A 703 -17.19 20.03 25.02
CA GLY A 703 -15.93 19.95 25.76
C GLY A 703 -15.94 20.80 27.00
N ALA A 704 -15.24 20.37 28.08
CA ALA A 704 -15.10 21.16 29.30
C ALA A 704 -14.33 22.47 29.05
N GLY A 705 -14.74 23.56 29.65
CA GLY A 705 -13.98 24.81 29.67
C GLY A 705 -12.67 24.64 30.46
N GLY A 706 -11.60 25.34 30.03
CA GLY A 706 -10.32 25.34 30.73
C GLY A 706 -10.41 25.96 32.13
N LYS A 707 -9.43 25.63 32.98
CA LYS A 707 -9.33 26.23 34.33
C LYS A 707 -8.69 27.59 34.24
N GLY A 708 -9.34 28.63 34.79
CA GLY A 708 -8.72 29.93 34.97
C GLY A 708 -7.84 29.95 36.22
N ALA A 709 -6.85 30.85 36.28
CA ALA A 709 -6.06 31.08 37.51
C ALA A 709 -6.93 31.55 38.68
N ILE A 710 -8.04 32.21 38.39
CA ILE A 710 -9.10 32.58 39.33
C ILE A 710 -10.39 31.89 38.91
N PRO A 711 -11.19 31.28 39.81
CA PRO A 711 -12.42 30.53 39.47
C PRO A 711 -13.42 31.32 38.58
N ALA A 712 -13.49 32.63 38.72
CA ALA A 712 -14.38 33.50 37.93
C ALA A 712 -13.95 33.66 36.48
N MET A 713 -12.72 33.23 36.10
CA MET A 713 -12.16 33.27 34.75
C MET A 713 -12.12 31.91 34.06
N LYS A 714 -12.82 30.91 34.55
CA LYS A 714 -12.97 29.61 33.93
C LYS A 714 -13.60 29.74 32.55
N GLY A 715 -13.10 29.03 31.58
CA GLY A 715 -13.70 28.95 30.22
C GLY A 715 -15.09 28.28 30.30
N ALA A 716 -15.98 28.69 29.39
CA ALA A 716 -17.29 28.06 29.28
C ALA A 716 -17.20 26.63 28.76
N THR A 717 -18.10 25.76 29.20
CA THR A 717 -18.28 24.44 28.58
C THR A 717 -18.88 24.64 27.18
N GLY A 718 -18.42 23.86 26.18
CA GLY A 718 -18.98 23.86 24.83
C GLY A 718 -20.43 23.35 24.85
N ALA A 719 -21.23 23.79 23.90
CA ALA A 719 -22.59 23.29 23.75
C ALA A 719 -22.60 21.81 23.28
N ASP A 720 -23.56 21.05 23.79
CA ASP A 720 -23.80 19.70 23.29
C ASP A 720 -24.33 19.76 21.85
N GLY A 721 -24.01 18.74 21.04
CA GLY A 721 -24.60 18.57 19.71
C GLY A 721 -26.10 18.26 19.79
N THR A 722 -26.80 18.33 18.66
CA THR A 722 -28.22 17.99 18.58
C THR A 722 -28.42 16.54 18.15
N ALA A 723 -29.34 15.82 18.80
CA ALA A 723 -29.75 14.49 18.38
C ALA A 723 -30.60 14.59 17.10
N PRO A 724 -30.45 13.66 16.13
CA PRO A 724 -31.25 13.67 14.92
C PRO A 724 -32.70 13.27 15.19
N THR A 725 -33.62 13.79 14.38
CA THR A 725 -35.06 13.53 14.47
C THR A 725 -35.56 12.46 13.49
N SER A 726 -34.68 11.96 12.60
CA SER A 726 -35.01 10.92 11.62
C SER A 726 -33.89 9.90 11.48
N GLY A 727 -34.21 8.67 11.10
CA GLY A 727 -33.30 7.57 10.85
C GLY A 727 -33.47 6.98 9.46
N GLY A 728 -32.75 5.93 9.13
CA GLY A 728 -32.91 5.22 7.86
C GLY A 728 -34.26 4.53 7.77
N ASP A 729 -34.96 4.71 6.64
CA ASP A 729 -36.27 4.09 6.39
C ASP A 729 -36.12 2.60 6.02
N GLY A 730 -37.10 1.80 6.38
CA GLY A 730 -37.22 0.41 5.96
C GLY A 730 -37.59 0.28 4.47
N GLY A 731 -37.06 -0.71 3.77
CA GLY A 731 -37.44 -1.01 2.39
C GLY A 731 -38.86 -1.58 2.27
N ASN A 732 -39.50 -1.30 1.16
CA ASN A 732 -40.85 -1.85 0.87
C ASN A 732 -40.77 -3.36 0.60
N GLY A 733 -41.84 -4.10 0.98
CA GLY A 733 -41.98 -5.51 0.63
C GLY A 733 -42.24 -5.69 -0.88
N GLY A 734 -41.65 -6.77 -1.45
CA GLY A 734 -41.90 -7.14 -2.85
C GLY A 734 -43.32 -7.64 -3.06
N ASN A 735 -43.86 -7.46 -4.26
CA ASN A 735 -45.22 -7.95 -4.61
C ASN A 735 -45.18 -9.50 -4.75
N GLY A 736 -46.28 -10.13 -4.39
CA GLY A 736 -46.52 -11.54 -4.64
C GLY A 736 -46.69 -11.82 -6.14
N ALA A 737 -46.13 -12.93 -6.64
CA ALA A 737 -46.26 -13.31 -8.04
C ALA A 737 -47.68 -13.81 -8.38
N SER A 738 -48.14 -13.46 -9.60
CA SER A 738 -49.40 -14.06 -10.17
C SER A 738 -49.00 -15.34 -10.95
N PRO A 739 -49.67 -16.49 -10.70
CA PRO A 739 -49.33 -17.73 -11.37
C PRO A 739 -49.69 -17.66 -12.87
N THR A 740 -48.91 -18.34 -13.70
CA THR A 740 -49.14 -18.52 -15.13
C THR A 740 -49.95 -19.77 -15.46
N VAL A 741 -50.14 -20.64 -14.46
CA VAL A 741 -50.90 -21.91 -14.61
C VAL A 741 -52.36 -21.70 -14.17
N ALA A 742 -53.31 -22.13 -14.99
CA ALA A 742 -54.74 -22.02 -14.73
C ALA A 742 -55.13 -22.64 -13.39
N GLY A 743 -55.89 -21.88 -12.56
CA GLY A 743 -56.30 -22.31 -11.22
C GLY A 743 -55.27 -22.21 -10.14
N GLY A 744 -54.06 -21.64 -10.43
CA GLY A 744 -53.01 -21.39 -9.43
C GLY A 744 -53.36 -20.22 -8.50
N ASN A 745 -53.01 -20.31 -7.24
CA ASN A 745 -53.17 -19.22 -6.27
C ASN A 745 -52.05 -18.17 -6.45
N GLY A 746 -52.41 -16.89 -6.32
CA GLY A 746 -51.45 -15.81 -6.25
C GLY A 746 -50.54 -15.92 -5.01
N GLY A 747 -49.29 -15.52 -5.13
CA GLY A 747 -48.36 -15.46 -4.02
C GLY A 747 -48.66 -14.29 -3.05
N ASP A 748 -48.33 -14.44 -1.79
CA ASP A 748 -48.46 -13.36 -0.80
C ASP A 748 -47.44 -12.24 -1.05
N GLY A 749 -47.81 -11.00 -0.78
CA GLY A 749 -46.87 -9.87 -0.80
C GLY A 749 -45.87 -9.97 0.35
N GLY A 750 -44.62 -9.56 0.12
CA GLY A 750 -43.57 -9.50 1.11
C GLY A 750 -43.87 -8.44 2.20
N LYS A 751 -43.33 -8.66 3.39
CA LYS A 751 -43.45 -7.68 4.48
C LYS A 751 -42.48 -6.52 4.22
N GLY A 752 -42.89 -5.28 4.53
CA GLY A 752 -42.01 -4.14 4.56
C GLY A 752 -40.93 -4.29 5.65
N GLY A 753 -39.73 -3.78 5.41
CA GLY A 753 -38.64 -3.74 6.37
C GLY A 753 -38.93 -2.75 7.51
N SER A 754 -38.35 -2.99 8.66
CA SER A 754 -38.38 -2.04 9.79
C SER A 754 -37.50 -0.84 9.49
N GLY A 755 -37.90 0.36 9.86
CA GLY A 755 -37.03 1.54 9.87
C GLY A 755 -35.97 1.40 11.00
N GLY A 756 -34.89 2.22 10.94
CA GLY A 756 -33.99 2.43 12.05
C GLY A 756 -34.74 3.02 13.26
N ASN A 757 -34.03 3.30 14.37
CA ASN A 757 -34.69 3.75 15.62
C ASN A 757 -35.65 4.95 15.49
N VAL A 758 -35.46 5.80 14.50
CA VAL A 758 -36.30 6.97 14.18
C VAL A 758 -36.66 7.02 12.66
N GLY A 759 -36.55 5.88 11.96
CA GLY A 759 -36.94 5.76 10.55
C GLY A 759 -38.36 5.19 10.37
N ASN A 760 -38.95 5.44 9.21
CA ASN A 760 -40.22 4.86 8.85
C ASN A 760 -40.10 3.40 8.43
N GLY A 761 -41.07 2.57 8.76
CA GLY A 761 -41.15 1.22 8.22
C GLY A 761 -41.53 1.23 6.73
N GLY A 762 -40.99 0.28 5.94
CA GLY A 762 -41.40 0.10 4.54
C GLY A 762 -42.82 -0.48 4.41
N ASN A 763 -43.46 -0.18 3.28
CA ASN A 763 -44.77 -0.72 2.99
C ASN A 763 -44.71 -2.23 2.66
N GLY A 764 -45.73 -2.98 3.02
CA GLY A 764 -45.91 -4.36 2.55
C GLY A 764 -46.17 -4.43 1.03
N GLY A 765 -45.68 -5.47 0.38
CA GLY A 765 -45.98 -5.75 -1.04
C GLY A 765 -47.42 -6.20 -1.25
N ALA A 766 -47.95 -5.94 -2.45
CA ALA A 766 -49.25 -6.45 -2.83
C ALA A 766 -49.26 -7.98 -3.07
N GLY A 767 -50.30 -8.66 -2.74
CA GLY A 767 -50.50 -10.08 -3.11
C GLY A 767 -50.66 -10.26 -4.62
N GLY A 768 -50.18 -11.35 -5.19
CA GLY A 768 -50.40 -11.71 -6.60
C GLY A 768 -51.85 -12.14 -6.86
N ASN A 769 -52.33 -11.88 -8.07
CA ASN A 769 -53.66 -12.33 -8.48
C ASN A 769 -53.62 -13.85 -8.75
N GLY A 770 -54.69 -14.58 -8.36
CA GLY A 770 -54.87 -15.97 -8.77
C GLY A 770 -55.14 -16.08 -10.29
N ALA A 771 -54.71 -17.18 -10.92
CA ALA A 771 -55.00 -17.43 -12.34
C ALA A 771 -56.43 -17.94 -12.52
N ALA A 772 -57.07 -17.53 -13.63
CA ALA A 772 -58.39 -18.04 -13.97
C ALA A 772 -58.42 -19.56 -14.12
N GLY A 773 -59.45 -20.19 -13.63
CA GLY A 773 -59.69 -21.64 -13.80
C GLY A 773 -59.80 -22.04 -15.27
N GLN A 774 -59.37 -23.27 -15.63
CA GLN A 774 -59.58 -23.79 -16.97
C GLN A 774 -61.10 -23.93 -17.24
N ALA A 775 -61.55 -23.43 -18.39
CA ALA A 775 -62.94 -23.66 -18.82
C ALA A 775 -63.21 -25.16 -18.92
N GLY A 776 -64.25 -25.62 -18.25
CA GLY A 776 -64.67 -27.01 -18.37
C GLY A 776 -64.96 -27.37 -19.82
N THR A 777 -64.40 -28.50 -20.30
CA THR A 777 -64.78 -29.04 -21.62
C THR A 777 -66.26 -29.39 -21.59
N PRO A 778 -67.04 -29.01 -22.63
CA PRO A 778 -68.45 -29.32 -22.70
C PRO A 778 -68.74 -30.81 -22.70
#